data_26bdb0ef2128af7f7f3686b5210ab18d
#
_entry.id   26bdb0ef2128af7f7f3686b5210ab18d
#
_cell.length_a   1.000
_cell.length_b   1.000
_cell.length_c   1.000
_cell.angle_alpha   90.00
_cell.angle_beta   90.00
_cell.angle_gamma   90.00
#
_symmetry.space_group_name_H-M   'P 1'
#
loop_
_entity.id
_entity.type
_entity.pdbx_description
1 polymer ?
#
loop_
_entity_poly.entity_id
_entity_poly.type
_entity_poly.pdbx_seq_one_letter_code
_entity_poly.pdbx_strand_id
1 'polypeptide(L)'
;MSEAVPSAAPRPLRPVYIPAVGPRLRILMWAVFVLVAILGANSAYLAGVTFLSWSSGRTYENWFYMLMFAGHLALGLLLVVPFVVFLGIHLLNTRLRKNKRAIRVGYALLVASIAVLISGLLLMRVDLGGEASSALVIKNQSARAVIYWAHIAAPLSCLWLYWLHRLAGPKIKWRYGGGYLLVTGVVAGGMILLHNHDPRHWNQAGPKEGEKYFFPSLARTSTGNFIPAQALMNDDYCLKCHQDAYKGWFHSSHHFSSFNNPAYLASVRETRDVAYKRDGNVQASRWCAGCHDPVPFLSGAFDDPKFDDVNHPTAQAGITCTSCHSIVHVNSTRGNGDYTIENPEHYPFAYSDNAMLQWINNQLVKAKPAMHKRTFLKDLHKSAEFCSTCHKVHLPFELNHYKEFLRGQNHYDPYLLSGVSGHGARSFYYPEKAVHNCSGCHMPLKESTDFGAKLFADAKQPSIHNHLFPSANTGLAWLKNSPETIAAHEEFLKAKLRVDIFGVKEGGEITGKLHAPIRPEIPTLKPGETYLLETVVRTLKMGHPFTQGTVDSNEVWLDVTVTSGGRVIGRSGGIDDQRSVDPWSHFINVFMLDKDGNRIDRRNPQDIFTPLYNNQIPPGAAGTVHYSLEVPADITEPVTVEVKLQYRKFDKIFTDFFTSKARPGDLPIRGHKPGEPYVNDLPITTLCSDTVTFPVEGSTLTVENPQVEFPVWQRWNDYGIGLFLKGKAELRQAAEAFTVLDGLKEPRRYDGALNLARVLHREGRLDEATAALARASEYTDPPAPEWTIAWLSGVINREQGRLDEAEKNLRKVLEDKTEERTKRGFDFSLDYEVIELLGQTLFERAKQVRSPADRELRNSLLRQAVDAYEKVLVLDSENVGAHYGLQLVYQDLGDTAKAAEHAKLHARYKQDDNARDVAFEKARRKYPAAARASEPLVIYPLNRPGAPGQQVVKQ
;
A
#
# COMPACT_ATOMS: atom_id res chain seq x y z
N MET A 1 -107.55 61.20 -15.18
CA MET A 1 -107.33 59.82 -15.42
C MET A 1 -106.05 59.63 -16.19
N SER A 2 -104.94 59.27 -15.45
CA SER A 2 -103.62 59.15 -16.01
C SER A 2 -103.21 57.71 -15.70
N GLU A 3 -103.08 56.81 -16.67
CA GLU A 3 -102.70 55.45 -16.56
C GLU A 3 -101.17 55.40 -16.30
N ALA A 4 -100.80 54.75 -15.18
CA ALA A 4 -99.41 54.50 -14.83
C ALA A 4 -98.88 53.30 -15.63
N VAL A 5 -97.79 53.53 -16.38
CA VAL A 5 -97.07 52.53 -17.13
C VAL A 5 -96.21 51.69 -16.11
N PRO A 6 -96.32 50.34 -16.04
CA PRO A 6 -95.53 49.56 -15.10
C PRO A 6 -94.06 49.53 -15.55
N SER A 7 -93.18 49.90 -14.56
CA SER A 7 -91.74 49.84 -14.68
C SER A 7 -91.24 48.43 -14.93
N ALA A 8 -90.56 48.11 -16.01
CA ALA A 8 -89.99 46.81 -16.33
C ALA A 8 -88.82 46.50 -15.33
N ALA A 9 -88.90 45.41 -14.58
CA ALA A 9 -87.84 44.94 -13.69
C ALA A 9 -86.48 44.78 -14.42
N PRO A 10 -85.36 45.16 -13.83
CA PRO A 10 -84.05 45.03 -14.48
C PRO A 10 -83.74 43.56 -14.79
N ARG A 11 -83.48 43.26 -16.03
CA ARG A 11 -83.03 41.92 -16.47
C ARG A 11 -81.79 41.54 -15.67
N PRO A 12 -81.73 40.35 -15.04
CA PRO A 12 -80.49 39.90 -14.31
C PRO A 12 -79.32 39.89 -15.32
N LEU A 13 -78.25 40.56 -14.97
CA LEU A 13 -77.04 40.55 -15.74
C LEU A 13 -76.57 39.10 -15.87
N ARG A 14 -76.58 38.58 -17.14
CA ARG A 14 -76.03 37.23 -17.38
C ARG A 14 -74.56 37.19 -16.84
N PRO A 15 -74.21 36.21 -15.95
CA PRO A 15 -72.86 36.14 -15.42
C PRO A 15 -71.89 36.06 -16.59
N VAL A 16 -70.95 37.00 -16.61
CA VAL A 16 -69.86 37.03 -17.62
C VAL A 16 -69.13 35.66 -17.55
N TYR A 17 -69.15 34.92 -18.66
CA TYR A 17 -68.48 33.64 -18.78
C TYR A 17 -66.94 33.87 -18.80
N ILE A 18 -66.27 33.58 -17.70
CA ILE A 18 -64.82 33.60 -17.59
C ILE A 18 -64.28 32.27 -18.10
N PRO A 19 -63.50 32.17 -19.20
CA PRO A 19 -62.93 30.93 -19.69
C PRO A 19 -61.95 30.39 -18.67
N ALA A 20 -61.89 29.03 -18.44
CA ALA A 20 -60.97 28.38 -17.52
C ALA A 20 -59.54 28.71 -17.85
N VAL A 21 -59.22 28.82 -19.14
CA VAL A 21 -57.91 29.23 -19.68
C VAL A 21 -58.18 30.32 -20.73
N GLY A 22 -58.00 31.57 -20.37
CA GLY A 22 -58.10 32.73 -21.29
C GLY A 22 -56.82 32.84 -22.18
N PRO A 23 -56.79 33.75 -23.14
CA PRO A 23 -55.72 33.89 -24.14
C PRO A 23 -54.33 34.07 -23.47
N ARG A 24 -54.20 34.94 -22.47
CA ARG A 24 -52.94 35.18 -21.75
C ARG A 24 -52.54 33.96 -20.92
N LEU A 25 -53.48 33.36 -20.23
CA LEU A 25 -53.24 32.14 -19.44
C LEU A 25 -52.87 30.96 -20.32
N ARG A 26 -53.29 30.93 -21.60
CA ARG A 26 -52.92 29.89 -22.57
C ARG A 26 -51.44 29.96 -22.94
N ILE A 27 -50.86 31.15 -23.07
CA ILE A 27 -49.39 31.28 -23.29
C ILE A 27 -48.63 30.74 -22.11
N LEU A 28 -49.00 31.12 -20.88
CA LEU A 28 -48.37 30.63 -19.65
C LEU A 28 -48.55 29.12 -19.52
N MET A 29 -49.71 28.56 -19.85
CA MET A 29 -49.95 27.11 -19.87
C MET A 29 -49.01 26.40 -20.83
N TRP A 30 -48.78 26.92 -22.04
CA TRP A 30 -47.81 26.31 -22.96
C TRP A 30 -46.37 26.41 -22.45
N ALA A 31 -45.98 27.50 -21.84
CA ALA A 31 -44.68 27.63 -21.21
C ALA A 31 -44.51 26.57 -20.10
N VAL A 32 -45.50 26.40 -19.23
CA VAL A 32 -45.50 25.34 -18.20
C VAL A 32 -45.40 23.96 -18.83
N PHE A 33 -46.16 23.66 -19.89
CA PHE A 33 -46.13 22.34 -20.55
C PHE A 33 -44.78 22.06 -21.21
N VAL A 34 -44.11 23.03 -21.81
CA VAL A 34 -42.77 22.85 -22.37
C VAL A 34 -41.77 22.55 -21.27
N LEU A 35 -41.78 23.33 -20.18
CA LEU A 35 -40.91 23.06 -19.02
C LEU A 35 -41.17 21.69 -18.40
N VAL A 36 -42.44 21.29 -18.23
CA VAL A 36 -42.81 19.96 -17.73
C VAL A 36 -42.39 18.86 -18.70
N ALA A 37 -42.41 19.07 -20.02
CA ALA A 37 -41.95 18.08 -21.00
C ALA A 37 -40.46 17.84 -20.89
N ILE A 38 -39.67 18.94 -20.88
CA ILE A 38 -38.20 18.84 -20.73
C ILE A 38 -37.82 18.22 -19.39
N LEU A 39 -38.46 18.69 -18.31
CA LEU A 39 -38.21 18.17 -16.96
C LEU A 39 -38.63 16.69 -16.83
N GLY A 40 -39.74 16.30 -17.47
CA GLY A 40 -40.21 14.91 -17.51
C GLY A 40 -39.27 13.98 -18.26
N ALA A 41 -38.77 14.40 -19.44
CA ALA A 41 -37.75 13.66 -20.18
C ALA A 41 -36.47 13.49 -19.37
N ASN A 42 -36.00 14.56 -18.73
CA ASN A 42 -34.84 14.57 -17.87
C ASN A 42 -35.05 13.66 -16.64
N SER A 43 -36.23 13.73 -16.01
CA SER A 43 -36.56 12.86 -14.85
C SER A 43 -36.59 11.39 -15.24
N ALA A 44 -37.13 11.03 -16.40
CA ALA A 44 -37.15 9.65 -16.91
C ALA A 44 -35.71 9.13 -17.15
N TYR A 45 -34.83 9.96 -17.71
CA TYR A 45 -33.44 9.65 -17.90
C TYR A 45 -32.74 9.44 -16.56
N LEU A 46 -32.84 10.37 -15.59
CA LEU A 46 -32.20 10.26 -14.27
C LEU A 46 -32.70 9.03 -13.48
N ALA A 47 -34.02 8.76 -13.55
CA ALA A 47 -34.61 7.59 -12.93
C ALA A 47 -34.11 6.29 -13.58
N GLY A 48 -33.97 6.25 -14.90
CA GLY A 48 -33.44 5.12 -15.65
C GLY A 48 -31.98 4.80 -15.25
N VAL A 49 -31.11 5.81 -15.18
CA VAL A 49 -29.72 5.63 -14.73
C VAL A 49 -29.67 5.18 -13.26
N THR A 50 -30.49 5.76 -12.39
CA THR A 50 -30.56 5.34 -10.97
C THR A 50 -31.04 3.89 -10.84
N PHE A 51 -32.04 3.47 -11.64
CA PHE A 51 -32.53 2.11 -11.68
C PHE A 51 -31.45 1.12 -12.15
N LEU A 52 -30.73 1.45 -13.23
CA LEU A 52 -29.60 0.65 -13.72
C LEU A 52 -28.50 0.50 -12.65
N SER A 53 -28.15 1.60 -11.98
CA SER A 53 -27.17 1.56 -10.89
C SER A 53 -27.63 0.67 -9.75
N TRP A 54 -28.89 0.76 -9.36
CA TRP A 54 -29.46 -0.06 -8.30
C TRP A 54 -29.55 -1.56 -8.67
N SER A 55 -30.03 -1.87 -9.87
CA SER A 55 -30.25 -3.26 -10.32
C SER A 55 -28.96 -4.04 -10.57
N SER A 56 -27.90 -3.35 -11.02
CA SER A 56 -26.59 -3.96 -11.32
C SER A 56 -25.58 -3.87 -10.19
N GLY A 57 -25.84 -3.08 -9.14
CA GLY A 57 -24.88 -2.74 -8.10
C GLY A 57 -23.69 -1.89 -8.60
N ARG A 58 -23.74 -1.39 -9.84
CA ARG A 58 -22.70 -0.56 -10.44
C ARG A 58 -23.12 0.90 -10.51
N THR A 59 -22.17 1.82 -10.50
CA THR A 59 -22.44 3.26 -10.66
C THR A 59 -22.34 3.65 -12.12
N TYR A 60 -23.47 4.07 -12.72
CA TYR A 60 -23.54 4.57 -14.11
C TYR A 60 -23.58 6.10 -14.20
N GLU A 61 -23.52 6.79 -13.05
CA GLU A 61 -23.44 8.25 -13.01
C GLU A 61 -22.12 8.71 -13.65
N ASN A 62 -22.19 9.62 -14.64
CA ASN A 62 -21.05 10.18 -15.35
C ASN A 62 -21.18 11.70 -15.46
N TRP A 63 -20.26 12.36 -16.13
CA TRP A 63 -20.27 13.81 -16.32
C TRP A 63 -21.57 14.32 -16.96
N PHE A 64 -22.10 13.62 -17.98
CA PHE A 64 -23.36 13.96 -18.62
C PHE A 64 -24.54 13.84 -17.64
N TYR A 65 -24.56 12.78 -16.83
CA TYR A 65 -25.57 12.62 -15.77
C TYR A 65 -25.53 13.79 -14.78
N MET A 66 -24.36 14.30 -14.42
CA MET A 66 -24.23 15.43 -13.50
C MET A 66 -24.77 16.74 -14.10
N LEU A 67 -24.56 16.98 -15.40
CA LEU A 67 -25.19 18.08 -16.11
C LEU A 67 -26.72 17.95 -16.12
N MET A 68 -27.24 16.76 -16.40
CA MET A 68 -28.67 16.50 -16.40
C MET A 68 -29.27 16.65 -14.99
N PHE A 69 -28.55 16.25 -13.96
CA PHE A 69 -28.95 16.44 -12.57
C PHE A 69 -28.99 17.93 -12.18
N ALA A 70 -27.99 18.70 -12.56
CA ALA A 70 -27.98 20.16 -12.38
C ALA A 70 -29.11 20.81 -13.16
N GLY A 71 -29.33 20.37 -14.40
CA GLY A 71 -30.43 20.82 -15.26
C GLY A 71 -31.81 20.52 -14.67
N HIS A 72 -31.99 19.35 -14.03
CA HIS A 72 -33.23 19.00 -13.32
C HIS A 72 -33.54 20.00 -12.21
N LEU A 73 -32.56 20.34 -11.41
CA LEU A 73 -32.69 21.31 -10.32
C LEU A 73 -33.03 22.71 -10.88
N ALA A 74 -32.29 23.16 -11.89
CA ALA A 74 -32.50 24.49 -12.51
C ALA A 74 -33.89 24.61 -13.17
N LEU A 75 -34.29 23.58 -13.93
CA LEU A 75 -35.60 23.53 -14.57
C LEU A 75 -36.75 23.45 -13.55
N GLY A 76 -36.57 22.68 -12.48
CA GLY A 76 -37.51 22.57 -11.37
C GLY A 76 -37.73 23.93 -10.69
N LEU A 77 -36.66 24.65 -10.36
CA LEU A 77 -36.77 26.02 -9.79
C LEU A 77 -37.41 27.01 -10.76
N LEU A 78 -37.02 26.95 -12.05
CA LEU A 78 -37.61 27.82 -13.09
C LEU A 78 -39.10 27.54 -13.24
N LEU A 79 -39.57 26.31 -13.06
CA LEU A 79 -40.97 25.92 -13.19
C LEU A 79 -41.84 26.49 -12.05
N VAL A 80 -41.30 26.72 -10.84
CA VAL A 80 -42.09 27.10 -9.65
C VAL A 80 -42.94 28.32 -9.90
N VAL A 81 -42.39 29.44 -10.39
CA VAL A 81 -43.11 30.68 -10.55
C VAL A 81 -44.19 30.61 -11.63
N PRO A 82 -43.91 30.18 -12.89
CA PRO A 82 -44.92 30.04 -13.94
C PRO A 82 -46.04 29.08 -13.54
N PHE A 83 -45.69 28.00 -12.86
CA PHE A 83 -46.63 26.96 -12.43
C PHE A 83 -47.56 27.47 -11.32
N VAL A 84 -47.06 28.15 -10.28
CA VAL A 84 -47.86 28.71 -9.20
C VAL A 84 -48.81 29.79 -9.70
N VAL A 85 -48.31 30.68 -10.59
CA VAL A 85 -49.12 31.75 -11.24
C VAL A 85 -50.21 31.11 -12.10
N PHE A 86 -49.89 30.15 -12.95
CA PHE A 86 -50.85 29.44 -13.78
C PHE A 86 -51.94 28.78 -12.90
N LEU A 87 -51.52 28.06 -11.87
CA LEU A 87 -52.38 27.29 -10.98
C LEU A 87 -53.32 28.18 -10.18
N GLY A 88 -52.80 29.31 -9.64
CA GLY A 88 -53.59 30.30 -8.89
C GLY A 88 -54.70 30.90 -9.74
N ILE A 89 -54.39 31.39 -10.96
CA ILE A 89 -55.34 32.00 -11.89
C ILE A 89 -56.35 30.95 -12.38
N HIS A 90 -55.89 29.74 -12.74
CA HIS A 90 -56.77 28.66 -13.18
C HIS A 90 -57.77 28.25 -12.10
N LEU A 91 -57.31 28.14 -10.85
CA LEU A 91 -58.17 27.81 -9.70
C LEU A 91 -59.23 28.87 -9.48
N LEU A 92 -58.85 30.17 -9.47
CA LEU A 92 -59.77 31.28 -9.34
C LEU A 92 -60.86 31.26 -10.43
N ASN A 93 -60.49 30.99 -11.72
CA ASN A 93 -61.38 30.90 -12.83
C ASN A 93 -62.30 29.67 -12.81
N THR A 94 -61.99 28.62 -12.03
CA THR A 94 -62.70 27.32 -12.11
C THR A 94 -63.47 26.96 -10.86
N ARG A 95 -63.18 27.54 -9.68
CA ARG A 95 -63.72 27.14 -8.36
C ARG A 95 -65.25 27.13 -8.27
N LEU A 96 -65.92 28.02 -9.02
CA LEU A 96 -67.37 28.15 -8.98
C LEU A 96 -68.08 27.44 -10.14
N ARG A 97 -67.42 26.58 -10.91
CA ARG A 97 -68.04 25.89 -12.05
C ARG A 97 -68.92 24.72 -11.63
N LYS A 98 -69.91 24.39 -12.50
CA LYS A 98 -70.90 23.33 -12.29
C LYS A 98 -70.31 21.91 -12.33
N ASN A 99 -69.13 21.69 -13.02
CA ASN A 99 -68.51 20.39 -13.16
C ASN A 99 -67.71 20.03 -11.89
N LYS A 100 -68.41 19.58 -10.86
CA LYS A 100 -67.80 19.24 -9.55
C LYS A 100 -66.76 18.09 -9.62
N ARG A 101 -66.94 17.15 -10.62
CA ARG A 101 -65.98 16.04 -10.79
C ARG A 101 -64.62 16.55 -11.26
N ALA A 102 -64.57 17.42 -12.28
CA ALA A 102 -63.36 18.03 -12.75
C ALA A 102 -62.71 18.89 -11.65
N ILE A 103 -63.48 19.61 -10.83
CA ILE A 103 -62.99 20.42 -9.74
C ILE A 103 -62.35 19.55 -8.64
N ARG A 104 -62.99 18.44 -8.20
CA ARG A 104 -62.43 17.53 -7.16
C ARG A 104 -61.10 16.92 -7.60
N VAL A 105 -61.05 16.38 -8.83
CA VAL A 105 -59.83 15.85 -9.41
C VAL A 105 -58.73 16.92 -9.55
N GLY A 106 -59.14 18.18 -9.95
CA GLY A 106 -58.25 19.33 -10.00
C GLY A 106 -57.65 19.70 -8.64
N TYR A 107 -58.40 19.62 -7.54
CA TYR A 107 -57.83 19.80 -6.20
C TYR A 107 -56.86 18.67 -5.80
N ALA A 108 -57.16 17.42 -6.14
CA ALA A 108 -56.28 16.30 -5.89
C ALA A 108 -54.94 16.49 -6.68
N LEU A 109 -55.02 16.92 -7.95
CA LEU A 109 -53.86 17.24 -8.76
C LEU A 109 -53.05 18.41 -8.19
N LEU A 110 -53.74 19.43 -7.66
CA LEU A 110 -53.10 20.56 -6.96
C LEU A 110 -52.26 20.06 -5.77
N VAL A 111 -52.84 19.24 -4.89
CA VAL A 111 -52.17 18.72 -3.72
C VAL A 111 -50.95 17.87 -4.13
N ALA A 112 -51.10 17.00 -5.13
CA ALA A 112 -49.99 16.20 -5.64
C ALA A 112 -48.85 17.07 -6.22
N SER A 113 -49.21 18.12 -6.97
CA SER A 113 -48.25 19.07 -7.57
C SER A 113 -47.51 19.87 -6.51
N ILE A 114 -48.20 20.31 -5.44
CA ILE A 114 -47.55 20.97 -4.29
C ILE A 114 -46.62 20.00 -3.59
N ALA A 115 -46.99 18.73 -3.44
CA ALA A 115 -46.14 17.71 -2.86
C ALA A 115 -44.83 17.50 -3.67
N VAL A 116 -44.88 17.52 -5.01
CA VAL A 116 -43.68 17.48 -5.89
C VAL A 116 -42.78 18.68 -5.63
N LEU A 117 -43.33 19.89 -5.57
CA LEU A 117 -42.53 21.09 -5.35
C LEU A 117 -41.89 21.10 -3.95
N ILE A 118 -42.65 20.80 -2.91
CA ILE A 118 -42.14 20.78 -1.52
C ILE A 118 -41.08 19.69 -1.37
N SER A 119 -41.35 18.48 -1.85
CA SER A 119 -40.38 17.37 -1.74
C SER A 119 -39.08 17.66 -2.51
N GLY A 120 -39.18 18.30 -3.70
CA GLY A 120 -38.00 18.74 -4.45
C GLY A 120 -37.18 19.76 -3.69
N LEU A 121 -37.80 20.78 -3.09
CA LEU A 121 -37.10 21.76 -2.25
C LEU A 121 -36.45 21.12 -1.00
N LEU A 122 -37.14 20.20 -0.33
CA LEU A 122 -36.60 19.50 0.83
C LEU A 122 -35.43 18.55 0.52
N LEU A 123 -35.37 18.04 -0.72
CA LEU A 123 -34.26 17.17 -1.17
C LEU A 123 -33.01 17.92 -1.58
N MET A 124 -33.10 19.23 -1.81
CA MET A 124 -31.94 20.03 -2.17
C MET A 124 -30.89 19.99 -1.05
N ARG A 125 -29.64 19.76 -1.43
CA ARG A 125 -28.45 19.83 -0.55
C ARG A 125 -27.61 21.03 -0.95
N VAL A 126 -28.14 22.19 -0.77
CA VAL A 126 -27.42 23.43 -1.10
C VAL A 126 -26.83 23.98 0.18
N ASP A 127 -25.52 24.04 0.24
CA ASP A 127 -24.76 24.64 1.34
C ASP A 127 -24.44 26.11 0.96
N LEU A 128 -25.10 27.01 1.62
CA LEU A 128 -24.93 28.46 1.40
C LEU A 128 -23.81 29.08 2.25
N GLY A 129 -23.15 28.26 3.05
CA GLY A 129 -22.12 28.71 3.99
C GLY A 129 -22.69 29.23 5.31
N GLY A 130 -22.05 28.88 6.44
CA GLY A 130 -22.44 29.28 7.79
C GLY A 130 -23.43 28.34 8.50
N GLU A 131 -23.66 28.59 9.80
CA GLU A 131 -24.49 27.74 10.66
C GLU A 131 -25.97 27.68 10.19
N ALA A 132 -26.49 28.72 9.55
CA ALA A 132 -27.85 28.78 9.04
C ALA A 132 -28.12 27.78 7.90
N SER A 133 -27.11 27.41 7.09
CA SER A 133 -27.30 26.49 5.97
C SER A 133 -27.41 25.04 6.43
N SER A 134 -26.83 24.68 7.57
CA SER A 134 -26.93 23.34 8.14
C SER A 134 -28.33 23.00 8.65
N ALA A 135 -29.15 24.02 8.96
CA ALA A 135 -30.54 23.87 9.43
C ALA A 135 -31.54 23.47 8.30
N LEU A 136 -31.22 23.80 7.03
CA LEU A 136 -32.08 23.51 5.88
C LEU A 136 -31.85 22.10 5.29
N VAL A 137 -30.76 21.42 5.66
CA VAL A 137 -30.43 20.07 5.14
C VAL A 137 -30.96 18.99 6.06
N ILE A 138 -31.84 18.13 5.54
CA ILE A 138 -32.35 16.96 6.26
C ILE A 138 -31.22 15.95 6.43
N LYS A 139 -30.66 15.85 7.64
CA LYS A 139 -29.55 14.93 7.99
C LYS A 139 -30.01 13.49 8.22
N ASN A 140 -31.26 13.30 8.69
CA ASN A 140 -31.81 11.97 8.96
C ASN A 140 -32.03 11.20 7.67
N GLN A 141 -31.35 10.06 7.53
CA GLN A 141 -31.39 9.22 6.34
C GLN A 141 -32.77 8.64 6.05
N SER A 142 -33.50 8.17 7.09
CA SER A 142 -34.83 7.59 6.95
C SER A 142 -35.86 8.62 6.49
N ALA A 143 -35.85 9.81 7.10
CA ALA A 143 -36.72 10.92 6.69
C ALA A 143 -36.43 11.32 5.23
N ARG A 144 -35.17 11.39 4.86
CA ARG A 144 -34.73 11.70 3.51
C ARG A 144 -35.17 10.64 2.49
N ALA A 145 -35.08 9.36 2.82
CA ALA A 145 -35.54 8.27 1.98
C ALA A 145 -37.07 8.38 1.72
N VAL A 146 -37.86 8.68 2.75
CA VAL A 146 -39.31 8.88 2.62
C VAL A 146 -39.60 10.05 1.67
N ILE A 147 -38.93 11.18 1.83
CA ILE A 147 -39.13 12.35 0.96
C ILE A 147 -38.67 12.06 -0.47
N TYR A 148 -37.60 11.30 -0.66
CA TYR A 148 -37.12 10.87 -1.98
C TYR A 148 -38.15 10.01 -2.72
N TRP A 149 -38.71 9.00 -2.04
CA TRP A 149 -39.76 8.16 -2.62
C TRP A 149 -41.06 8.94 -2.87
N ALA A 150 -41.40 9.87 -1.98
CA ALA A 150 -42.52 10.78 -2.21
C ALA A 150 -42.30 11.64 -3.44
N HIS A 151 -41.05 12.14 -3.67
CA HIS A 151 -40.69 12.93 -4.85
C HIS A 151 -40.80 12.12 -6.17
N ILE A 152 -40.52 10.82 -6.12
CA ILE A 152 -40.68 9.93 -7.30
C ILE A 152 -42.16 9.58 -7.53
N ALA A 153 -42.92 9.31 -6.47
CA ALA A 153 -44.32 8.88 -6.59
C ALA A 153 -45.28 10.02 -6.93
N ALA A 154 -45.01 11.23 -6.44
CA ALA A 154 -45.89 12.37 -6.67
C ALA A 154 -46.02 12.79 -8.14
N PRO A 155 -44.97 12.86 -9.00
CA PRO A 155 -45.09 13.09 -10.42
C PRO A 155 -45.91 12.03 -11.15
N LEU A 156 -45.80 10.75 -10.78
CA LEU A 156 -46.60 9.67 -11.36
C LEU A 156 -48.09 9.85 -10.98
N SER A 157 -48.36 10.24 -9.75
CA SER A 157 -49.69 10.62 -9.29
C SER A 157 -50.22 11.85 -10.02
N CYS A 158 -49.39 12.84 -10.28
CA CYS A 158 -49.75 14.01 -11.08
C CYS A 158 -50.13 13.63 -12.52
N LEU A 159 -49.42 12.72 -13.17
CA LEU A 159 -49.76 12.23 -14.52
C LEU A 159 -51.11 11.54 -14.53
N TRP A 160 -51.37 10.66 -13.57
CA TRP A 160 -52.64 9.96 -13.41
C TRP A 160 -53.80 10.91 -13.12
N LEU A 161 -53.64 11.82 -12.17
CA LEU A 161 -54.68 12.83 -11.82
C LEU A 161 -54.91 13.83 -12.96
N TYR A 162 -53.85 14.21 -13.69
CA TYR A 162 -54.03 15.04 -14.90
C TYR A 162 -54.84 14.32 -15.97
N TRP A 163 -54.59 13.03 -16.19
CA TRP A 163 -55.37 12.20 -17.09
C TRP A 163 -56.85 12.20 -16.70
N LEU A 164 -57.14 11.92 -15.42
CA LEU A 164 -58.51 11.94 -14.88
C LEU A 164 -59.17 13.35 -14.99
N HIS A 165 -58.40 14.41 -14.74
CA HIS A 165 -58.89 15.77 -14.88
C HIS A 165 -59.24 16.11 -16.35
N ARG A 166 -58.47 15.61 -17.30
CA ARG A 166 -58.74 15.78 -18.73
C ARG A 166 -59.95 14.98 -19.19
N LEU A 167 -60.14 13.77 -18.68
CA LEU A 167 -61.34 12.96 -18.97
C LEU A 167 -62.62 13.60 -18.45
N ALA A 168 -62.59 14.27 -17.32
CA ALA A 168 -63.70 14.96 -16.72
C ALA A 168 -63.97 16.34 -17.41
N GLY A 169 -63.08 16.81 -18.29
CA GLY A 169 -63.16 18.09 -18.98
C GLY A 169 -63.64 18.01 -20.44
N PRO A 170 -63.36 19.03 -21.28
CA PRO A 170 -63.64 19.03 -22.72
C PRO A 170 -62.90 17.91 -23.47
N LYS A 171 -63.41 17.49 -24.65
CA LYS A 171 -62.82 16.44 -25.50
C LYS A 171 -61.30 16.60 -25.65
N ILE A 172 -60.58 15.51 -25.43
CA ILE A 172 -59.10 15.45 -25.51
C ILE A 172 -58.70 15.60 -27.00
N LYS A 173 -57.75 16.48 -27.25
CA LYS A 173 -57.15 16.69 -28.59
C LYS A 173 -55.92 15.79 -28.71
N TRP A 174 -56.10 14.52 -29.03
CA TRP A 174 -55.06 13.49 -29.07
C TRP A 174 -53.84 13.86 -29.91
N ARG A 175 -54.00 14.60 -31.01
CA ARG A 175 -52.84 15.03 -31.85
C ARG A 175 -51.79 15.82 -31.04
N TYR A 176 -52.25 16.72 -30.15
CA TYR A 176 -51.32 17.50 -29.29
C TYR A 176 -50.71 16.65 -28.19
N GLY A 177 -51.49 15.70 -27.62
CA GLY A 177 -50.99 14.76 -26.63
C GLY A 177 -49.94 13.79 -27.20
N GLY A 178 -50.22 13.23 -28.39
CA GLY A 178 -49.27 12.36 -29.10
C GLY A 178 -47.98 13.06 -29.50
N GLY A 179 -48.09 14.30 -30.05
CA GLY A 179 -46.88 15.09 -30.37
C GLY A 179 -46.04 15.43 -29.12
N TYR A 180 -46.68 15.77 -28.02
CA TYR A 180 -46.03 16.01 -26.75
C TYR A 180 -45.22 14.79 -26.26
N LEU A 181 -45.86 13.58 -26.25
CA LEU A 181 -45.22 12.35 -25.87
C LEU A 181 -44.05 11.97 -26.81
N LEU A 182 -44.25 12.18 -28.14
CA LEU A 182 -43.18 11.90 -29.11
C LEU A 182 -41.95 12.77 -28.85
N VAL A 183 -42.13 14.10 -28.69
CA VAL A 183 -41.02 15.03 -28.42
C VAL A 183 -40.32 14.67 -27.09
N THR A 184 -41.12 14.41 -26.04
CA THR A 184 -40.54 13.98 -24.75
C THR A 184 -39.72 12.68 -24.88
N GLY A 185 -40.25 11.70 -25.64
CA GLY A 185 -39.55 10.44 -25.90
C GLY A 185 -38.25 10.61 -26.73
N VAL A 186 -38.29 11.47 -27.76
CA VAL A 186 -37.10 11.79 -28.57
C VAL A 186 -36.02 12.47 -27.72
N VAL A 187 -36.41 13.41 -26.85
CA VAL A 187 -35.45 14.08 -25.94
C VAL A 187 -34.86 13.09 -24.95
N ALA A 188 -35.70 12.23 -24.33
CA ALA A 188 -35.21 11.20 -23.42
C ALA A 188 -34.28 10.18 -24.11
N GLY A 189 -34.65 9.73 -25.32
CA GLY A 189 -33.82 8.87 -26.16
C GLY A 189 -32.48 9.50 -26.52
N GLY A 190 -32.48 10.80 -26.87
CA GLY A 190 -31.25 11.56 -27.09
C GLY A 190 -30.36 11.66 -25.87
N MET A 191 -30.92 11.84 -24.67
CA MET A 191 -30.18 11.83 -23.42
C MET A 191 -29.54 10.45 -23.14
N ILE A 192 -30.25 9.35 -23.42
CA ILE A 192 -29.73 7.99 -23.26
C ILE A 192 -28.58 7.73 -24.24
N LEU A 193 -28.72 8.17 -25.51
CA LEU A 193 -27.64 8.02 -26.49
C LEU A 193 -26.39 8.81 -26.12
N LEU A 194 -26.55 10.03 -25.61
CA LEU A 194 -25.41 10.84 -25.12
C LEU A 194 -24.78 10.24 -23.86
N HIS A 195 -25.58 9.63 -23.02
CA HIS A 195 -25.05 8.92 -21.84
C HIS A 195 -24.13 7.74 -22.20
N ASN A 196 -24.50 6.95 -23.22
CA ASN A 196 -23.76 5.78 -23.66
C ASN A 196 -22.42 6.11 -24.32
N HIS A 197 -22.13 7.37 -24.57
CA HIS A 197 -20.84 7.82 -25.13
C HIS A 197 -19.79 8.08 -24.03
N ASP A 198 -19.72 7.22 -23.02
CA ASP A 198 -18.71 7.28 -21.95
C ASP A 198 -17.49 6.43 -22.35
N PRO A 199 -16.32 7.03 -22.62
CA PRO A 199 -15.14 6.33 -23.13
C PRO A 199 -14.34 5.58 -22.05
N ARG A 200 -14.80 5.52 -20.80
CA ARG A 200 -14.01 4.99 -19.70
C ARG A 200 -13.86 3.48 -19.74
N HIS A 201 -12.64 3.03 -19.49
CA HIS A 201 -12.24 1.62 -19.41
C HIS A 201 -11.87 1.27 -17.96
N TRP A 202 -12.82 0.72 -17.21
CA TRP A 202 -12.64 0.38 -15.80
C TRP A 202 -11.99 -0.99 -15.61
N ASN A 203 -11.03 -1.07 -14.66
CA ASN A 203 -10.37 -2.30 -14.24
C ASN A 203 -9.81 -3.11 -15.41
N GLN A 204 -9.17 -2.43 -16.35
CA GLN A 204 -8.51 -3.02 -17.51
C GLN A 204 -7.09 -2.50 -17.64
N ALA A 205 -6.17 -3.38 -18.06
CA ALA A 205 -4.83 -2.96 -18.42
C ALA A 205 -4.88 -2.01 -19.62
N GLY A 206 -4.07 -0.95 -19.57
CA GLY A 206 -3.92 -0.03 -20.70
C GLY A 206 -3.32 -0.72 -21.93
N PRO A 207 -3.53 -0.16 -23.14
CA PRO A 207 -3.05 -0.72 -24.38
C PRO A 207 -1.52 -0.78 -24.42
N LYS A 208 -0.97 -1.87 -24.96
CA LYS A 208 0.48 -2.08 -25.08
C LYS A 208 1.17 -1.08 -26.00
N GLU A 209 0.46 -0.52 -26.95
CA GLU A 209 0.96 0.51 -27.87
C GLU A 209 1.45 1.76 -27.15
N GLY A 210 0.97 2.00 -25.91
CA GLY A 210 1.44 3.08 -25.04
C GLY A 210 2.80 2.84 -24.38
N GLU A 211 3.29 1.59 -24.33
CA GLU A 211 4.56 1.25 -23.68
C GLU A 211 5.75 2.06 -24.24
N LYS A 212 5.76 2.37 -25.53
CA LYS A 212 6.79 3.21 -26.15
C LYS A 212 7.03 4.56 -25.46
N TYR A 213 6.03 5.09 -24.77
CA TYR A 213 6.13 6.36 -24.03
C TYR A 213 6.62 6.20 -22.60
N PHE A 214 6.47 4.99 -22.04
CA PHE A 214 6.66 4.79 -20.60
C PHE A 214 7.72 3.74 -20.26
N PHE A 215 8.02 2.79 -21.16
CA PHE A 215 9.02 1.76 -20.93
C PHE A 215 10.43 2.40 -20.75
N PRO A 216 11.30 1.93 -19.80
CA PRO A 216 11.22 0.70 -19.02
C PRO A 216 10.41 0.76 -17.70
N SER A 217 9.73 1.85 -17.37
CA SER A 217 8.63 1.76 -16.42
C SER A 217 7.49 0.94 -17.04
N LEU A 218 6.79 0.13 -16.24
CA LEU A 218 5.68 -0.67 -16.72
C LEU A 218 4.33 0.05 -16.61
N ALA A 219 4.35 1.33 -16.20
CA ALA A 219 3.16 2.17 -16.12
C ALA A 219 2.49 2.33 -17.49
N ARG A 220 1.16 2.31 -17.48
CA ARG A 220 0.32 2.52 -18.67
C ARG A 220 -0.76 3.53 -18.36
N THR A 221 -1.18 4.24 -19.38
CA THR A 221 -2.43 5.02 -19.31
C THR A 221 -3.56 4.23 -19.99
N SER A 222 -4.79 4.47 -19.57
CA SER A 222 -5.97 3.79 -20.14
C SER A 222 -6.15 4.01 -21.63
N THR A 223 -5.62 5.11 -22.17
CA THR A 223 -5.70 5.46 -23.59
C THR A 223 -4.42 5.15 -24.38
N GLY A 224 -3.33 4.78 -23.71
CA GLY A 224 -2.01 4.63 -24.34
C GLY A 224 -1.32 5.97 -24.66
N ASN A 225 -1.89 7.12 -24.26
CA ASN A 225 -1.35 8.45 -24.49
C ASN A 225 -1.12 9.19 -23.17
N PHE A 226 -0.46 10.35 -23.24
CA PHE A 226 -0.22 11.21 -22.07
C PHE A 226 -1.53 11.75 -21.46
N ILE A 227 -1.48 12.05 -20.17
CA ILE A 227 -2.55 12.69 -19.40
C ILE A 227 -2.16 14.14 -19.14
N PRO A 228 -3.07 15.12 -19.30
CA PRO A 228 -2.76 16.51 -18.97
C PRO A 228 -2.26 16.69 -17.54
N ALA A 229 -1.16 17.42 -17.36
CA ALA A 229 -0.57 17.66 -16.04
C ALA A 229 -1.57 18.26 -15.04
N GLN A 230 -2.45 19.16 -15.47
CA GLN A 230 -3.49 19.75 -14.64
C GLN A 230 -4.44 18.70 -14.03
N ALA A 231 -4.72 17.62 -14.74
CA ALA A 231 -5.56 16.53 -14.23
C ALA A 231 -4.87 15.71 -13.13
N LEU A 232 -3.53 15.66 -13.17
CA LEU A 232 -2.70 14.93 -12.20
C LEU A 232 -2.25 15.79 -11.01
N MET A 233 -2.37 17.13 -11.09
CA MET A 233 -1.94 18.09 -10.07
C MET A 233 -3.13 18.83 -9.44
N ASN A 234 -4.19 18.14 -9.11
CA ASN A 234 -5.42 18.76 -8.63
C ASN A 234 -5.60 18.66 -7.09
N ASP A 235 -4.50 18.74 -6.35
CA ASP A 235 -4.49 18.53 -4.90
C ASP A 235 -5.24 19.60 -4.13
N ASP A 236 -5.18 20.86 -4.58
CA ASP A 236 -5.94 21.99 -4.00
C ASP A 236 -7.46 21.80 -4.13
N TYR A 237 -7.91 21.10 -5.16
CA TYR A 237 -9.33 20.73 -5.30
C TYR A 237 -9.72 19.71 -4.21
N CYS A 238 -8.85 18.75 -3.92
CA CYS A 238 -9.07 17.75 -2.87
C CYS A 238 -9.05 18.38 -1.47
N LEU A 239 -8.12 19.33 -1.23
CA LEU A 239 -7.99 20.07 0.02
C LEU A 239 -9.30 20.73 0.48
N LYS A 240 -10.13 21.21 -0.45
CA LYS A 240 -11.40 21.90 -0.12
C LYS A 240 -12.35 21.04 0.73
N CYS A 241 -12.24 19.72 0.66
CA CYS A 241 -13.11 18.78 1.36
C CYS A 241 -12.36 17.75 2.21
N HIS A 242 -11.08 17.47 1.90
CA HIS A 242 -10.27 16.43 2.54
C HIS A 242 -9.05 17.02 3.27
N GLN A 243 -9.29 17.92 4.21
CA GLN A 243 -8.24 18.70 4.89
C GLN A 243 -7.30 17.82 5.72
N ASP A 244 -7.84 16.84 6.45
CA ASP A 244 -7.02 15.96 7.30
C ASP A 244 -6.21 14.96 6.47
N ALA A 245 -6.78 14.43 5.39
CA ALA A 245 -6.07 13.56 4.45
C ALA A 245 -4.96 14.35 3.74
N TYR A 246 -5.25 15.57 3.27
CA TYR A 246 -4.28 16.46 2.63
C TYR A 246 -3.13 16.82 3.58
N LYS A 247 -3.42 17.17 4.85
CA LYS A 247 -2.40 17.49 5.85
C LYS A 247 -1.45 16.29 6.05
N GLY A 248 -1.98 15.08 6.16
CA GLY A 248 -1.16 13.87 6.28
C GLY A 248 -0.26 13.68 5.04
N TRP A 249 -0.85 13.71 3.86
CA TRP A 249 -0.13 13.56 2.58
C TRP A 249 0.93 14.63 2.38
N PHE A 250 0.63 15.90 2.64
CA PHE A 250 1.56 17.02 2.44
C PHE A 250 2.87 16.87 3.24
N HIS A 251 2.78 16.28 4.44
CA HIS A 251 3.95 15.98 5.26
C HIS A 251 4.58 14.61 4.97
N SER A 252 3.97 13.78 4.13
CA SER A 252 4.44 12.44 3.82
C SER A 252 5.67 12.42 2.90
N SER A 253 6.34 11.28 2.87
CA SER A 253 7.40 11.01 1.92
C SER A 253 6.89 10.85 0.49
N HIS A 254 5.59 10.58 0.27
CA HIS A 254 4.99 10.49 -1.06
C HIS A 254 4.92 11.88 -1.73
N HIS A 255 4.52 12.92 -1.02
CA HIS A 255 4.61 14.29 -1.53
C HIS A 255 6.06 14.73 -1.73
N PHE A 256 6.98 14.29 -0.86
CA PHE A 256 8.42 14.60 -0.92
C PHE A 256 9.20 13.47 -1.61
N SER A 257 8.77 13.05 -2.81
CA SER A 257 9.33 11.91 -3.52
C SER A 257 10.02 12.25 -4.84
N SER A 258 9.75 13.43 -5.39
CA SER A 258 10.15 13.89 -6.73
C SER A 258 11.42 14.77 -6.67
N PHE A 259 11.62 15.63 -7.67
CA PHE A 259 12.71 16.59 -7.71
C PHE A 259 12.71 17.59 -6.53
N ASN A 260 11.65 17.63 -5.74
CA ASN A 260 11.60 18.35 -4.47
C ASN A 260 12.42 17.71 -3.34
N ASN A 261 12.89 16.47 -3.52
CA ASN A 261 13.72 15.73 -2.57
C ASN A 261 15.17 15.73 -3.01
N PRO A 262 16.10 16.40 -2.32
CA PRO A 262 17.48 16.56 -2.75
C PRO A 262 18.23 15.23 -2.89
N ALA A 263 17.93 14.24 -2.05
CA ALA A 263 18.53 12.92 -2.12
C ALA A 263 18.10 12.17 -3.39
N TYR A 264 16.81 12.23 -3.74
CA TYR A 264 16.30 11.68 -4.99
C TYR A 264 16.81 12.48 -6.21
N LEU A 265 16.76 13.81 -6.15
CA LEU A 265 17.20 14.70 -7.22
C LEU A 265 18.64 14.40 -7.68
N ALA A 266 19.56 14.24 -6.73
CA ALA A 266 20.96 13.93 -7.06
C ALA A 266 21.07 12.57 -7.79
N SER A 267 20.37 11.54 -7.31
CA SER A 267 20.42 10.20 -7.90
C SER A 267 19.76 10.13 -9.28
N VAL A 268 18.59 10.77 -9.47
CA VAL A 268 17.92 10.77 -10.79
C VAL A 268 18.66 11.59 -11.82
N ARG A 269 19.28 12.70 -11.42
CA ARG A 269 20.19 13.48 -12.32
C ARG A 269 21.36 12.63 -12.79
N GLU A 270 22.01 11.88 -11.90
CA GLU A 270 23.09 10.99 -12.27
C GLU A 270 22.61 9.90 -13.25
N THR A 271 21.49 9.23 -12.95
CA THR A 271 20.93 8.22 -13.86
C THR A 271 20.60 8.82 -15.23
N ARG A 272 20.01 10.02 -15.29
CA ARG A 272 19.72 10.73 -16.54
C ARG A 272 21.00 11.09 -17.32
N ASP A 273 22.03 11.58 -16.62
CA ASP A 273 23.33 11.92 -17.23
C ASP A 273 24.05 10.68 -17.80
N VAL A 274 24.00 9.55 -17.06
CA VAL A 274 24.58 8.27 -17.52
C VAL A 274 23.81 7.76 -18.74
N ALA A 275 22.48 7.73 -18.68
CA ALA A 275 21.63 7.31 -19.79
C ALA A 275 21.86 8.18 -21.03
N TYR A 276 21.89 9.50 -20.87
CA TYR A 276 22.12 10.41 -22.00
C TYR A 276 23.49 10.22 -22.68
N LYS A 277 24.54 10.02 -21.88
CA LYS A 277 25.88 9.75 -22.40
C LYS A 277 26.01 8.39 -23.09
N ARG A 278 25.32 7.38 -22.57
CA ARG A 278 25.36 6.01 -23.05
C ARG A 278 24.42 5.77 -24.25
N ASP A 279 23.20 6.26 -24.18
CA ASP A 279 22.09 5.90 -25.07
C ASP A 279 21.66 7.06 -25.99
N GLY A 280 22.16 8.28 -25.76
CA GLY A 280 21.76 9.50 -26.47
C GLY A 280 20.38 10.04 -26.05
N ASN A 281 19.75 9.45 -25.01
CA ASN A 281 18.45 9.86 -24.50
C ASN A 281 18.36 9.54 -22.99
N VAL A 282 17.30 10.01 -22.34
CA VAL A 282 17.10 9.83 -20.89
C VAL A 282 16.09 8.73 -20.55
N GLN A 283 15.70 7.89 -21.51
CA GLN A 283 14.59 6.95 -21.36
C GLN A 283 14.82 5.90 -20.26
N ALA A 284 16.06 5.47 -20.02
CA ALA A 284 16.37 4.57 -18.90
C ALA A 284 15.88 5.10 -17.55
N SER A 285 15.88 6.42 -17.34
CA SER A 285 15.40 7.06 -16.11
C SER A 285 13.88 7.06 -15.94
N ARG A 286 13.10 6.69 -16.96
CA ARG A 286 11.64 6.45 -16.86
C ARG A 286 11.32 5.40 -15.80
N TRP A 287 12.26 4.48 -15.56
CA TRP A 287 12.16 3.50 -14.48
C TRP A 287 11.96 4.15 -13.10
N CYS A 288 12.65 5.27 -12.81
CA CYS A 288 12.45 6.03 -11.58
C CYS A 288 11.10 6.77 -11.59
N ALA A 289 10.78 7.39 -12.73
CA ALA A 289 9.69 8.34 -12.86
C ALA A 289 8.29 7.72 -12.65
N GLY A 290 8.09 6.47 -13.01
CA GLY A 290 6.82 5.77 -12.82
C GLY A 290 6.33 5.73 -11.37
N CYS A 291 7.28 5.83 -10.40
CA CYS A 291 7.00 5.79 -8.97
C CYS A 291 7.28 7.11 -8.24
N HIS A 292 8.21 7.93 -8.74
CA HIS A 292 8.66 9.14 -8.06
C HIS A 292 8.14 10.43 -8.69
N ASP A 293 8.00 10.46 -10.02
CA ASP A 293 7.64 11.65 -10.80
C ASP A 293 6.44 11.40 -11.72
N PRO A 294 5.32 10.84 -11.20
CA PRO A 294 4.21 10.45 -12.06
C PRO A 294 3.62 11.63 -12.86
N VAL A 295 3.65 12.85 -12.34
CA VAL A 295 3.09 14.01 -13.01
C VAL A 295 3.89 14.40 -14.26
N PRO A 296 5.20 14.75 -14.20
CA PRO A 296 5.97 15.06 -15.41
C PRO A 296 6.09 13.86 -16.36
N PHE A 297 6.15 12.65 -15.83
CA PHE A 297 6.26 11.42 -16.59
C PHE A 297 5.02 11.12 -17.43
N LEU A 298 3.86 11.06 -16.79
CA LEU A 298 2.59 10.73 -17.45
C LEU A 298 2.05 11.89 -18.32
N SER A 299 2.54 13.11 -18.10
CA SER A 299 2.23 14.27 -18.97
C SER A 299 3.21 14.48 -20.13
N GLY A 300 4.30 13.68 -20.19
CA GLY A 300 5.25 13.71 -21.29
C GLY A 300 6.39 14.72 -21.16
N ALA A 301 6.47 15.48 -20.06
CA ALA A 301 7.53 16.46 -19.84
C ALA A 301 8.87 15.81 -19.43
N PHE A 302 8.83 14.63 -18.80
CA PHE A 302 10.00 13.98 -18.22
C PHE A 302 11.07 13.59 -19.22
N ASP A 303 10.72 13.29 -20.46
CA ASP A 303 11.65 12.78 -21.48
C ASP A 303 12.54 13.84 -22.14
N ASP A 304 12.29 15.12 -21.88
CA ASP A 304 13.17 16.19 -22.37
C ASP A 304 14.51 16.12 -21.63
N PRO A 305 15.65 15.88 -22.32
CA PRO A 305 16.98 15.91 -21.69
C PRO A 305 17.30 17.22 -20.98
N LYS A 306 16.65 18.33 -21.40
CA LYS A 306 16.77 19.66 -20.81
C LYS A 306 15.64 20.03 -19.85
N PHE A 307 14.90 19.04 -19.37
CA PHE A 307 13.81 19.27 -18.39
C PHE A 307 14.34 20.09 -17.21
N ASP A 308 13.67 21.21 -16.93
CA ASP A 308 13.99 22.05 -15.77
C ASP A 308 13.42 21.39 -14.50
N ASP A 309 14.26 20.65 -13.82
CA ASP A 309 13.91 19.85 -12.64
C ASP A 309 13.71 20.71 -11.37
N VAL A 310 13.84 22.04 -11.47
CA VAL A 310 13.58 22.99 -10.37
C VAL A 310 12.35 23.84 -10.64
N ASN A 311 12.27 24.51 -11.82
CA ASN A 311 11.26 25.52 -12.08
C ASN A 311 10.10 25.03 -12.97
N HIS A 312 10.21 23.84 -13.60
CA HIS A 312 9.08 23.33 -14.38
C HIS A 312 7.86 23.10 -13.47
N PRO A 313 6.64 23.50 -13.87
CA PRO A 313 5.45 23.41 -13.02
C PRO A 313 5.19 22.02 -12.42
N THR A 314 5.63 20.94 -13.07
CA THR A 314 5.43 19.56 -12.62
C THR A 314 6.57 19.01 -11.76
N ALA A 315 7.71 19.70 -11.70
CA ALA A 315 8.94 19.17 -11.08
C ALA A 315 8.78 18.91 -9.57
N GLN A 316 8.00 19.75 -8.89
CA GLN A 316 7.86 19.70 -7.42
C GLN A 316 6.61 18.92 -6.95
N ALA A 317 5.89 18.24 -7.86
CA ALA A 317 4.59 17.67 -7.57
C ALA A 317 4.62 16.44 -6.62
N GLY A 318 5.67 15.63 -6.68
CA GLY A 318 5.69 14.36 -5.97
C GLY A 318 4.61 13.39 -6.47
N ILE A 319 4.21 12.46 -5.63
CA ILE A 319 3.05 11.59 -5.85
C ILE A 319 1.82 12.35 -5.34
N THR A 320 1.00 12.86 -6.25
CA THR A 320 -0.19 13.67 -5.96
C THR A 320 -1.38 12.81 -5.55
N CYS A 321 -2.42 13.44 -4.98
CA CYS A 321 -3.68 12.75 -4.68
C CYS A 321 -4.22 12.05 -5.94
N THR A 322 -4.27 12.77 -7.06
CA THR A 322 -4.83 12.25 -8.31
C THR A 322 -3.93 11.25 -8.99
N SER A 323 -2.61 11.40 -8.98
CA SER A 323 -1.71 10.39 -9.56
C SER A 323 -1.82 9.01 -8.85
N CYS A 324 -2.15 8.99 -7.55
CA CYS A 324 -2.43 7.77 -6.82
C CYS A 324 -3.88 7.29 -7.03
N HIS A 325 -4.87 8.15 -6.78
CA HIS A 325 -6.29 7.78 -6.80
C HIS A 325 -6.89 7.59 -8.20
N SER A 326 -6.17 7.99 -9.27
CA SER A 326 -6.58 7.74 -10.66
C SER A 326 -6.05 6.42 -11.23
N ILE A 327 -5.27 5.64 -10.48
CA ILE A 327 -4.91 4.27 -10.86
C ILE A 327 -6.19 3.44 -10.88
N VAL A 328 -6.42 2.73 -12.01
CA VAL A 328 -7.63 1.96 -12.27
C VAL A 328 -7.40 0.46 -12.31
N HIS A 329 -6.15 0.03 -12.48
CA HIS A 329 -5.79 -1.37 -12.56
C HIS A 329 -4.34 -1.60 -12.11
N VAL A 330 -4.10 -2.67 -11.40
CA VAL A 330 -2.77 -3.23 -11.14
C VAL A 330 -2.55 -4.33 -12.18
N ASN A 331 -1.64 -4.10 -13.12
CA ASN A 331 -1.48 -5.00 -14.27
C ASN A 331 -0.85 -6.34 -13.86
N SER A 332 0.11 -6.31 -12.93
CA SER A 332 0.71 -7.50 -12.32
C SER A 332 1.37 -7.20 -10.98
N THR A 333 1.87 -8.24 -10.31
CA THR A 333 2.68 -8.15 -9.09
C THR A 333 4.18 -7.93 -9.37
N ARG A 334 4.56 -7.61 -10.61
CA ARG A 334 5.96 -7.42 -11.02
C ARG A 334 6.60 -6.18 -10.40
N GLY A 335 5.83 -5.16 -10.11
CA GLY A 335 6.36 -3.87 -9.65
C GLY A 335 6.77 -2.96 -10.81
N ASN A 336 7.81 -2.11 -10.63
CA ASN A 336 8.30 -1.15 -11.64
C ASN A 336 7.21 -0.20 -12.19
N GLY A 337 6.24 0.16 -11.37
CA GLY A 337 5.11 0.96 -11.80
C GLY A 337 4.09 0.22 -12.65
N ASP A 338 3.95 -1.12 -12.51
CA ASP A 338 3.04 -1.91 -13.36
C ASP A 338 1.57 -1.70 -13.00
N TYR A 339 1.11 -0.50 -13.25
CA TYR A 339 -0.27 -0.06 -13.08
C TYR A 339 -0.82 0.59 -14.36
N THR A 340 -2.13 0.64 -14.47
CA THR A 340 -2.84 1.47 -15.44
C THR A 340 -3.50 2.65 -14.73
N ILE A 341 -3.25 3.86 -15.24
CA ILE A 341 -3.83 5.10 -14.74
C ILE A 341 -4.71 5.74 -15.82
N GLU A 342 -5.78 6.39 -15.41
CA GLU A 342 -6.66 7.13 -16.31
C GLU A 342 -6.62 8.64 -16.05
N ASN A 343 -7.03 9.42 -17.05
CA ASN A 343 -7.42 10.81 -16.82
C ASN A 343 -8.74 10.78 -16.03
N PRO A 344 -8.75 11.19 -14.74
CA PRO A 344 -9.92 11.04 -13.90
C PRO A 344 -11.06 11.91 -14.36
N GLU A 345 -12.27 11.36 -14.35
CA GLU A 345 -13.45 12.14 -14.66
C GLU A 345 -13.87 13.04 -13.49
N HIS A 346 -13.97 14.32 -13.76
CA HIS A 346 -14.40 15.31 -12.80
C HIS A 346 -15.87 15.72 -13.01
N TYR A 347 -16.45 16.28 -11.98
CA TYR A 347 -17.77 16.92 -12.06
C TYR A 347 -17.71 18.15 -12.97
N PRO A 348 -18.83 18.57 -13.55
CA PRO A 348 -18.88 19.79 -14.32
C PRO A 348 -18.33 20.98 -13.52
N PHE A 349 -17.53 21.81 -14.19
CA PHE A 349 -16.91 23.02 -13.61
C PHE A 349 -15.79 22.79 -12.58
N ALA A 350 -15.24 21.59 -12.45
CA ALA A 350 -14.13 21.30 -11.52
C ALA A 350 -12.90 22.19 -11.78
N TYR A 351 -12.62 22.50 -13.04
CA TYR A 351 -11.47 23.33 -13.47
C TYR A 351 -11.86 24.78 -13.80
N SER A 352 -13.04 25.26 -13.38
CA SER A 352 -13.47 26.62 -13.66
C SER A 352 -12.80 27.61 -12.71
N ASP A 353 -12.31 28.74 -13.25
CA ASP A 353 -11.81 29.85 -12.44
C ASP A 353 -12.95 30.72 -11.84
N ASN A 354 -14.18 30.50 -12.30
CA ASN A 354 -15.34 31.22 -11.81
C ASN A 354 -15.82 30.64 -10.47
N ALA A 355 -15.80 31.43 -9.41
CA ALA A 355 -16.18 31.03 -8.07
C ALA A 355 -17.60 30.44 -7.96
N MET A 356 -18.58 30.98 -8.73
CA MET A 356 -19.94 30.49 -8.74
C MET A 356 -20.03 29.10 -9.40
N LEU A 357 -19.30 28.86 -10.48
CA LEU A 357 -19.25 27.56 -11.14
C LEU A 357 -18.52 26.53 -10.29
N GLN A 358 -17.44 26.90 -9.60
CA GLN A 358 -16.78 26.04 -8.61
C GLN A 358 -17.73 25.71 -7.44
N TRP A 359 -18.50 26.67 -6.96
CA TRP A 359 -19.51 26.41 -5.93
C TRP A 359 -20.56 25.40 -6.41
N ILE A 360 -21.08 25.54 -7.65
CA ILE A 360 -22.01 24.57 -8.24
C ILE A 360 -21.36 23.18 -8.31
N ASN A 361 -20.11 23.06 -8.77
CA ASN A 361 -19.36 21.80 -8.77
C ASN A 361 -19.34 21.16 -7.39
N ASN A 362 -18.98 21.91 -6.35
CA ASN A 362 -18.90 21.40 -4.97
C ASN A 362 -20.28 20.94 -4.44
N GLN A 363 -21.36 21.64 -4.81
CA GLN A 363 -22.71 21.19 -4.47
C GLN A 363 -23.08 19.87 -5.17
N LEU A 364 -22.67 19.68 -6.44
CA LEU A 364 -22.91 18.45 -7.19
C LEU A 364 -22.16 17.25 -6.55
N VAL A 365 -20.90 17.44 -6.16
CA VAL A 365 -20.13 16.40 -5.45
C VAL A 365 -20.83 16.00 -4.15
N LYS A 366 -21.27 16.98 -3.33
CA LYS A 366 -21.98 16.72 -2.07
C LYS A 366 -23.34 16.04 -2.28
N ALA A 367 -24.05 16.39 -3.35
CA ALA A 367 -25.37 15.85 -3.66
C ALA A 367 -25.31 14.42 -4.24
N LYS A 368 -24.31 14.14 -5.05
CA LYS A 368 -24.15 12.89 -5.82
C LYS A 368 -22.73 12.31 -5.68
N PRO A 369 -22.32 11.86 -4.48
CA PRO A 369 -20.95 11.42 -4.21
C PRO A 369 -20.57 10.07 -4.86
N ALA A 370 -21.53 9.33 -5.45
CA ALA A 370 -21.26 7.99 -5.99
C ALA A 370 -20.24 8.01 -7.14
N MET A 371 -20.37 8.98 -8.06
CA MET A 371 -19.40 9.16 -9.14
C MET A 371 -18.01 9.50 -8.59
N HIS A 372 -17.91 10.42 -7.62
CA HIS A 372 -16.64 10.78 -6.98
C HIS A 372 -15.97 9.58 -6.33
N LYS A 373 -16.74 8.78 -5.54
CA LYS A 373 -16.23 7.57 -4.92
C LYS A 373 -15.77 6.54 -5.94
N ARG A 374 -16.52 6.34 -7.02
CA ARG A 374 -16.12 5.43 -8.08
C ARG A 374 -14.82 5.86 -8.76
N THR A 375 -14.65 7.16 -9.01
CA THR A 375 -13.45 7.70 -9.67
C THR A 375 -12.21 7.59 -8.78
N PHE A 376 -12.30 7.96 -7.50
CA PHE A 376 -11.14 8.14 -6.62
C PHE A 376 -11.00 7.11 -5.49
N LEU A 377 -12.01 6.27 -5.22
CA LEU A 377 -11.98 5.28 -4.15
C LEU A 377 -12.34 3.90 -4.69
N LYS A 378 -11.33 3.19 -5.16
CA LYS A 378 -11.46 1.86 -5.76
C LYS A 378 -11.02 0.78 -4.78
N ASP A 379 -11.53 -0.47 -4.94
CA ASP A 379 -11.16 -1.57 -4.04
C ASP A 379 -9.68 -1.96 -4.15
N LEU A 380 -9.05 -1.74 -5.29
CA LEU A 380 -7.60 -1.97 -5.47
C LEU A 380 -6.73 -1.20 -4.46
N HIS A 381 -7.15 0.00 -4.02
CA HIS A 381 -6.42 0.78 -3.00
C HIS A 381 -6.33 0.08 -1.63
N LYS A 382 -7.13 -0.97 -1.40
CA LYS A 382 -7.14 -1.77 -0.17
C LYS A 382 -6.30 -3.04 -0.30
N SER A 383 -5.66 -3.28 -1.43
CA SER A 383 -4.83 -4.46 -1.67
C SER A 383 -3.34 -4.17 -1.43
N ALA A 384 -2.57 -5.19 -1.10
CA ALA A 384 -1.11 -5.08 -1.01
C ALA A 384 -0.48 -4.91 -2.40
N GLU A 385 -1.10 -5.46 -3.43
CA GLU A 385 -0.68 -5.37 -4.84
C GLU A 385 -0.66 -3.92 -5.33
N PHE A 386 -1.59 -3.09 -4.86
CA PHE A 386 -1.58 -1.66 -5.18
C PHE A 386 -0.28 -0.99 -4.71
N CYS A 387 0.13 -1.21 -3.47
CA CYS A 387 1.38 -0.66 -2.94
C CYS A 387 2.59 -1.26 -3.64
N SER A 388 2.53 -2.56 -4.02
CA SER A 388 3.63 -3.26 -4.68
C SER A 388 3.99 -2.67 -6.03
N THR A 389 3.08 -1.97 -6.72
CA THR A 389 3.38 -1.33 -8.01
C THR A 389 4.60 -0.40 -7.93
N CYS A 390 4.80 0.28 -6.78
CA CYS A 390 5.93 1.17 -6.53
C CYS A 390 6.91 0.63 -5.47
N HIS A 391 6.44 -0.24 -4.54
CA HIS A 391 7.27 -0.78 -3.46
C HIS A 391 7.86 -2.17 -3.76
N LYS A 392 7.88 -2.56 -5.03
CA LYS A 392 8.65 -3.67 -5.59
C LYS A 392 9.24 -3.22 -6.92
N VAL A 393 10.54 -3.37 -7.06
CA VAL A 393 11.25 -3.04 -8.30
C VAL A 393 12.28 -4.10 -8.64
N HIS A 394 12.47 -4.35 -9.92
CA HIS A 394 13.58 -5.09 -10.49
C HIS A 394 14.37 -4.17 -11.43
N LEU A 395 15.60 -4.51 -11.71
CA LEU A 395 16.50 -3.71 -12.55
C LEU A 395 16.43 -4.20 -14.00
N PRO A 396 15.74 -3.49 -14.92
CA PRO A 396 15.59 -3.93 -16.29
C PRO A 396 16.89 -3.75 -17.08
N PHE A 397 17.01 -4.49 -18.19
CA PHE A 397 18.16 -4.41 -19.09
C PHE A 397 18.42 -2.98 -19.60
N GLU A 398 17.38 -2.23 -19.89
CA GLU A 398 17.48 -0.86 -20.41
C GLU A 398 18.15 0.10 -19.40
N LEU A 399 18.05 -0.22 -18.09
CA LEU A 399 18.70 0.56 -17.04
C LEU A 399 20.18 0.18 -16.89
N ASN A 400 20.50 -1.12 -16.80
CA ASN A 400 21.81 -1.62 -16.42
C ASN A 400 22.65 -2.20 -17.58
N HIS A 401 22.07 -2.39 -18.78
CA HIS A 401 22.65 -3.05 -19.94
C HIS A 401 23.27 -4.41 -19.62
N TYR A 402 22.63 -5.16 -18.72
CA TYR A 402 23.07 -6.47 -18.28
C TYR A 402 21.87 -7.41 -18.08
N LYS A 403 21.92 -8.29 -17.10
CA LYS A 403 20.86 -9.23 -16.75
C LYS A 403 19.85 -8.59 -15.78
N GLU A 404 18.66 -9.17 -15.69
CA GLU A 404 17.56 -8.72 -14.84
C GLU A 404 17.39 -9.60 -13.59
N PHE A 405 18.46 -10.07 -12.98
CA PHE A 405 18.41 -10.98 -11.86
C PHE A 405 18.32 -10.28 -10.49
N LEU A 406 18.62 -9.01 -10.43
CA LEU A 406 18.66 -8.28 -9.17
C LEU A 406 17.41 -7.43 -8.99
N ARG A 407 16.81 -7.57 -7.85
CA ARG A 407 15.75 -6.69 -7.40
C ARG A 407 16.35 -5.51 -6.64
N GLY A 408 15.82 -4.33 -6.88
CA GLY A 408 16.05 -3.16 -6.05
C GLY A 408 15.30 -3.28 -4.72
N GLN A 409 14.54 -2.26 -4.34
CA GLN A 409 13.67 -2.39 -3.17
C GLN A 409 12.55 -3.42 -3.44
N ASN A 410 12.25 -4.25 -2.45
CA ASN A 410 11.18 -5.25 -2.55
C ASN A 410 10.56 -5.47 -1.17
N HIS A 411 9.50 -4.72 -0.87
CA HIS A 411 8.73 -4.92 0.36
C HIS A 411 7.68 -6.02 0.21
N TYR A 412 7.17 -6.21 -1.01
CA TYR A 412 6.00 -7.03 -1.29
C TYR A 412 6.26 -8.54 -1.11
N ASP A 413 7.31 -9.08 -1.77
CA ASP A 413 7.54 -10.52 -1.72
C ASP A 413 7.83 -11.02 -0.28
N PRO A 414 8.74 -10.38 0.50
CA PRO A 414 8.93 -10.78 1.88
C PRO A 414 7.68 -10.63 2.76
N TYR A 415 6.83 -9.63 2.46
CA TYR A 415 5.56 -9.49 3.14
C TYR A 415 4.60 -10.62 2.75
N LEU A 416 4.42 -10.89 1.45
CA LEU A 416 3.56 -11.96 0.95
C LEU A 416 3.95 -13.32 1.55
N LEU A 417 5.25 -13.61 1.59
CA LEU A 417 5.81 -14.86 2.13
C LEU A 417 5.96 -14.88 3.66
N SER A 418 5.48 -13.84 4.36
CA SER A 418 5.50 -13.80 5.82
C SER A 418 4.23 -14.38 6.44
N GLY A 419 4.32 -14.83 7.70
CA GLY A 419 3.14 -15.19 8.48
C GLY A 419 2.25 -13.98 8.81
N VAL A 420 2.78 -12.75 8.70
CA VAL A 420 2.01 -11.53 9.00
C VAL A 420 0.96 -11.25 7.93
N SER A 421 1.26 -11.48 6.66
CA SER A 421 0.29 -11.39 5.57
C SER A 421 -0.80 -12.46 5.64
N GLY A 422 -0.49 -13.60 6.29
CA GLY A 422 -1.33 -14.79 6.30
C GLY A 422 -1.11 -15.71 5.10
N HIS A 423 -0.11 -15.42 4.25
CA HIS A 423 0.18 -16.23 3.04
C HIS A 423 1.46 -17.05 3.14
N GLY A 424 2.38 -16.73 4.06
CA GLY A 424 3.65 -17.45 4.21
C GLY A 424 3.59 -18.59 5.24
N ALA A 425 3.65 -19.84 4.78
CA ALA A 425 3.55 -21.03 5.63
C ALA A 425 4.87 -21.40 6.37
N ARG A 426 5.98 -20.75 6.02
CA ARG A 426 7.34 -21.10 6.47
C ARG A 426 7.91 -20.16 7.53
N SER A 427 7.09 -19.21 8.00
CA SER A 427 7.51 -18.18 8.96
C SER A 427 7.85 -18.74 10.33
N PHE A 428 8.66 -18.00 11.09
CA PHE A 428 8.90 -18.27 12.53
C PHE A 428 7.84 -17.62 13.44
N TYR A 429 6.96 -16.82 12.87
CA TYR A 429 5.94 -16.09 13.61
C TYR A 429 4.64 -15.95 12.82
N TYR A 430 3.53 -16.14 13.51
CA TYR A 430 2.19 -15.97 12.99
C TYR A 430 1.35 -15.15 13.97
N PRO A 431 0.82 -13.97 13.56
CA PRO A 431 -0.03 -13.16 14.41
C PRO A 431 -1.39 -13.86 14.68
N GLU A 432 -2.13 -13.39 15.67
CA GLU A 432 -3.50 -13.88 15.93
C GLU A 432 -4.43 -13.69 14.74
N LYS A 433 -4.26 -12.58 14.01
CA LYS A 433 -4.95 -12.29 12.74
C LYS A 433 -3.97 -11.78 11.70
N ALA A 434 -4.12 -12.22 10.48
CA ALA A 434 -3.36 -11.72 9.35
C ALA A 434 -3.64 -10.23 9.10
N VAL A 435 -2.63 -9.52 8.64
CA VAL A 435 -2.72 -8.14 8.15
C VAL A 435 -2.61 -8.21 6.64
N HIS A 436 -3.74 -8.18 5.94
CA HIS A 436 -3.82 -8.49 4.50
C HIS A 436 -3.35 -7.37 3.56
N ASN A 437 -3.01 -6.21 4.08
CA ASN A 437 -2.56 -5.09 3.26
C ASN A 437 -1.59 -4.18 4.01
N CYS A 438 -0.86 -3.39 3.24
CA CYS A 438 0.14 -2.46 3.77
C CYS A 438 -0.49 -1.30 4.56
N SER A 439 -1.70 -0.88 4.17
CA SER A 439 -2.42 0.21 4.83
C SER A 439 -2.82 -0.13 6.27
N GLY A 440 -2.96 -1.40 6.63
CA GLY A 440 -3.23 -1.85 7.99
C GLY A 440 -2.17 -1.41 9.00
N CYS A 441 -0.92 -1.26 8.56
CA CYS A 441 0.18 -0.75 9.39
C CYS A 441 0.55 0.70 9.06
N HIS A 442 0.68 1.04 7.75
CA HIS A 442 1.21 2.34 7.31
C HIS A 442 0.17 3.44 7.15
N MET A 443 -1.10 3.15 7.30
CA MET A 443 -2.19 4.13 7.27
C MET A 443 -3.13 3.91 8.46
N PRO A 444 -2.66 4.06 9.72
CA PRO A 444 -3.49 3.85 10.89
C PRO A 444 -4.72 4.77 10.86
N LEU A 445 -5.83 4.29 11.42
CA LEU A 445 -7.04 5.08 11.51
C LEU A 445 -6.83 6.30 12.42
N LYS A 446 -7.30 7.45 11.96
CA LYS A 446 -7.28 8.73 12.68
C LYS A 446 -8.67 9.33 12.69
N GLU A 447 -9.15 9.77 13.86
CA GLU A 447 -10.41 10.52 13.96
C GLU A 447 -10.37 11.75 13.05
N SER A 448 -11.47 11.99 12.34
CA SER A 448 -11.54 13.04 11.34
C SER A 448 -12.97 13.52 11.13
N THR A 449 -13.08 14.79 10.78
CA THR A 449 -14.31 15.44 10.33
C THR A 449 -14.36 15.62 8.81
N ASP A 450 -13.40 15.10 8.08
CA ASP A 450 -13.38 15.13 6.62
C ASP A 450 -14.66 14.52 6.02
N PHE A 451 -15.06 14.99 4.84
CA PHE A 451 -16.21 14.44 4.12
C PHE A 451 -16.06 12.95 3.76
N GLY A 452 -14.82 12.45 3.72
CA GLY A 452 -14.50 11.04 3.51
C GLY A 452 -14.51 10.20 4.79
N ALA A 453 -14.63 10.81 5.96
CA ALA A 453 -14.63 10.10 7.23
C ALA A 453 -15.85 9.19 7.38
N LYS A 454 -15.63 8.00 7.90
CA LYS A 454 -16.67 7.01 8.19
C LYS A 454 -16.38 6.26 9.48
N LEU A 455 -17.42 5.68 10.06
CA LEU A 455 -17.27 4.78 11.21
C LEU A 455 -16.77 3.42 10.71
N PHE A 456 -15.54 3.07 11.05
CA PHE A 456 -14.96 1.75 10.82
C PHE A 456 -15.34 0.81 11.97
N ALA A 457 -15.26 -0.51 11.74
CA ALA A 457 -15.60 -1.51 12.76
C ALA A 457 -14.77 -1.36 14.04
N ASP A 458 -13.51 -0.97 13.90
CA ASP A 458 -12.55 -0.83 15.00
C ASP A 458 -12.43 0.61 15.52
N ALA A 459 -13.27 1.54 15.03
CA ALA A 459 -13.23 2.95 15.42
C ALA A 459 -14.47 3.36 16.23
N LYS A 460 -14.28 4.17 17.28
CA LYS A 460 -15.36 4.73 18.09
C LYS A 460 -15.98 5.99 17.48
N GLN A 461 -15.23 6.68 16.64
CA GLN A 461 -15.61 7.93 15.98
C GLN A 461 -15.38 7.83 14.47
N PRO A 462 -16.05 8.67 13.65
CA PRO A 462 -15.73 8.77 12.24
C PRO A 462 -14.23 9.01 12.03
N SER A 463 -13.60 8.22 11.16
CA SER A 463 -12.16 8.20 10.98
C SER A 463 -11.80 8.11 9.50
N ILE A 464 -10.56 8.48 9.17
CA ILE A 464 -9.92 8.25 7.88
C ILE A 464 -8.63 7.45 8.07
N HIS A 465 -8.16 6.82 7.01
CA HIS A 465 -6.79 6.32 6.96
C HIS A 465 -5.80 7.49 6.90
N ASN A 466 -4.81 7.49 7.78
CA ASN A 466 -3.80 8.55 7.84
C ASN A 466 -2.88 8.51 6.62
N HIS A 467 -2.83 9.59 5.84
CA HIS A 467 -1.99 9.72 4.64
C HIS A 467 -0.57 10.21 4.92
N LEU A 468 -0.13 10.21 6.17
CA LEU A 468 1.28 10.46 6.53
C LEU A 468 2.20 9.29 6.15
N PHE A 469 1.67 8.07 6.13
CA PHE A 469 2.43 6.85 5.87
C PHE A 469 3.64 6.71 6.81
N PRO A 470 3.43 6.65 8.14
CA PRO A 470 4.52 6.58 9.10
C PRO A 470 5.42 5.37 8.82
N SER A 471 6.74 5.60 8.88
CA SER A 471 7.78 4.63 8.49
C SER A 471 9.16 5.08 8.97
N ALA A 472 10.23 4.38 8.61
CA ALA A 472 11.60 4.76 8.92
C ALA A 472 12.08 5.91 7.98
N ASN A 473 11.49 7.11 8.14
CA ASN A 473 11.76 8.29 7.31
C ASN A 473 12.04 9.59 8.09
N THR A 474 12.60 9.48 9.29
CA THR A 474 12.94 10.64 10.15
C THR A 474 13.84 11.65 9.45
N GLY A 475 14.80 11.20 8.63
CA GLY A 475 15.71 12.09 7.89
C GLY A 475 15.00 12.91 6.81
N LEU A 476 14.00 12.35 6.09
CA LEU A 476 13.21 13.11 5.12
C LEU A 476 12.35 14.18 5.81
N ALA A 477 11.75 13.84 6.94
CA ALA A 477 11.01 14.78 7.75
C ALA A 477 11.92 15.91 8.31
N TRP A 478 13.16 15.57 8.65
CA TRP A 478 14.16 16.55 9.07
C TRP A 478 14.54 17.50 7.93
N LEU A 479 14.77 17.01 6.74
CA LEU A 479 15.05 17.83 5.55
C LEU A 479 13.91 18.80 5.24
N LYS A 480 12.66 18.40 5.51
CA LYS A 480 11.46 19.25 5.39
C LYS A 480 11.23 20.18 6.60
N ASN A 481 12.10 20.17 7.60
CA ASN A 481 11.93 20.91 8.83
C ASN A 481 10.58 20.66 9.54
N SER A 482 10.17 19.39 9.64
CA SER A 482 8.88 18.97 10.22
C SER A 482 9.10 18.13 11.49
N PRO A 483 9.27 18.76 12.68
CA PRO A 483 9.51 18.03 13.93
C PRO A 483 8.34 17.14 14.34
N GLU A 484 7.09 17.54 14.05
CA GLU A 484 5.90 16.73 14.33
C GLU A 484 5.92 15.43 13.52
N THR A 485 6.39 15.48 12.28
CA THR A 485 6.51 14.30 11.41
C THR A 485 7.65 13.39 11.87
N ILE A 486 8.77 13.96 12.34
CA ILE A 486 9.85 13.17 12.97
C ILE A 486 9.29 12.39 14.15
N ALA A 487 8.61 13.07 15.09
CA ALA A 487 8.02 12.41 16.26
C ALA A 487 7.00 11.32 15.88
N ALA A 488 6.20 11.54 14.84
CA ALA A 488 5.26 10.53 14.35
C ALA A 488 5.97 9.28 13.76
N HIS A 489 7.09 9.45 13.08
CA HIS A 489 7.92 8.34 12.59
C HIS A 489 8.59 7.60 13.75
N GLU A 490 9.12 8.31 14.73
CA GLU A 490 9.74 7.71 15.92
C GLU A 490 8.73 6.91 16.75
N GLU A 491 7.52 7.45 16.94
CA GLU A 491 6.44 6.73 17.62
C GLU A 491 6.04 5.45 16.87
N PHE A 492 5.96 5.52 15.54
CA PHE A 492 5.68 4.33 14.70
C PHE A 492 6.74 3.25 14.83
N LEU A 493 8.01 3.62 15.02
CA LEU A 493 9.14 2.69 15.13
C LEU A 493 9.24 2.04 16.51
N LYS A 494 8.59 2.59 17.55
CA LYS A 494 8.60 1.99 18.89
C LYS A 494 8.05 0.57 18.89
N ALA A 495 8.67 -0.30 19.69
CA ALA A 495 8.29 -1.70 19.85
C ALA A 495 8.18 -2.52 18.54
N LYS A 496 8.96 -2.14 17.52
CA LYS A 496 9.09 -2.94 16.28
C LYS A 496 10.25 -3.90 16.34
N LEU A 497 11.27 -3.61 17.14
CA LEU A 497 12.44 -4.44 17.37
C LEU A 497 12.73 -4.55 18.87
N ARG A 498 13.52 -5.53 19.20
CA ARG A 498 14.01 -5.77 20.56
C ARG A 498 15.48 -6.19 20.50
N VAL A 499 16.27 -5.70 21.43
CA VAL A 499 17.64 -6.16 21.71
C VAL A 499 17.61 -6.94 23.02
N ASP A 500 18.39 -7.99 23.10
CA ASP A 500 18.60 -8.81 24.30
C ASP A 500 20.08 -9.16 24.42
N ILE A 501 20.73 -8.77 25.51
CA ILE A 501 22.02 -9.27 25.91
C ILE A 501 21.76 -10.66 26.49
N PHE A 502 21.82 -11.65 25.62
CA PHE A 502 21.33 -13.01 25.91
C PHE A 502 22.25 -13.82 26.79
N GLY A 503 23.56 -13.78 26.52
CA GLY A 503 24.52 -14.64 27.21
C GLY A 503 25.96 -14.20 27.05
N VAL A 504 26.84 -14.88 27.77
CA VAL A 504 28.31 -14.81 27.59
C VAL A 504 28.91 -16.21 27.51
N LYS A 505 29.91 -16.35 26.65
CA LYS A 505 30.74 -17.58 26.58
C LYS A 505 32.15 -17.31 27.10
N GLU A 506 32.70 -18.27 27.83
CA GLU A 506 34.06 -18.21 28.33
C GLU A 506 35.07 -18.36 27.17
N GLY A 507 36.21 -17.69 27.27
CA GLY A 507 37.33 -17.80 26.30
C GLY A 507 37.16 -17.00 25.00
N GLY A 508 36.08 -16.25 24.84
CA GLY A 508 35.89 -15.36 23.65
C GLY A 508 35.60 -16.09 22.33
N GLU A 509 35.25 -17.37 22.35
CA GLU A 509 35.01 -18.20 21.18
C GLU A 509 33.58 -18.77 21.16
N ILE A 510 33.06 -19.09 19.95
CA ILE A 510 31.70 -19.65 19.79
C ILE A 510 31.54 -21.04 20.44
N THR A 511 32.64 -21.75 20.68
CA THR A 511 32.66 -23.06 21.31
C THR A 511 32.81 -22.99 22.83
N GLY A 512 33.03 -21.80 23.41
CA GLY A 512 33.15 -21.56 24.82
C GLY A 512 31.90 -21.98 25.61
N LYS A 513 32.06 -22.26 26.91
CA LYS A 513 30.93 -22.57 27.79
C LYS A 513 29.97 -21.38 27.88
N LEU A 514 28.74 -21.62 27.51
CA LEU A 514 27.68 -20.60 27.50
C LEU A 514 27.01 -20.47 28.87
N HIS A 515 26.97 -19.23 29.38
CA HIS A 515 26.13 -18.80 30.49
C HIS A 515 24.95 -18.01 29.94
N ALA A 516 23.77 -18.60 29.90
CA ALA A 516 22.55 -18.03 29.33
C ALA A 516 21.27 -18.70 29.89
N PRO A 517 20.14 -18.01 29.87
CA PRO A 517 20.04 -16.59 29.58
C PRO A 517 20.53 -15.75 30.77
N ILE A 518 21.25 -14.66 30.49
CA ILE A 518 21.67 -13.71 31.53
C ILE A 518 20.40 -13.06 32.08
N ARG A 519 20.30 -12.97 33.42
CA ARG A 519 19.11 -12.57 34.20
C ARG A 519 18.02 -13.66 34.24
N PRO A 520 17.62 -14.07 35.45
CA PRO A 520 17.99 -13.43 36.74
C PRO A 520 19.42 -13.79 37.21
N GLU A 521 20.03 -14.86 36.72
CA GLU A 521 21.39 -15.23 37.11
C GLU A 521 22.42 -14.55 36.20
N ILE A 522 23.42 -13.90 36.80
CA ILE A 522 24.45 -13.17 36.07
C ILE A 522 25.81 -13.74 36.46
N PRO A 523 26.61 -14.22 35.50
CA PRO A 523 27.92 -14.74 35.78
C PRO A 523 28.89 -13.65 36.24
N THR A 524 29.79 -13.98 37.15
CA THR A 524 30.89 -13.10 37.58
C THR A 524 32.00 -13.15 36.54
N LEU A 525 32.41 -11.95 36.04
CA LEU A 525 33.54 -11.83 35.12
C LEU A 525 34.86 -11.80 35.88
N LYS A 526 35.89 -12.35 35.28
CA LYS A 526 37.25 -12.36 35.84
C LYS A 526 38.14 -11.35 35.12
N PRO A 527 38.85 -10.48 35.86
CA PRO A 527 39.85 -9.59 35.27
C PRO A 527 40.91 -10.39 34.51
N GLY A 528 41.31 -9.91 33.35
CA GLY A 528 42.27 -10.54 32.47
C GLY A 528 41.74 -11.65 31.54
N GLU A 529 40.46 -12.03 31.69
CA GLU A 529 39.82 -13.05 30.85
C GLU A 529 39.04 -12.42 29.67
N THR A 530 38.88 -13.21 28.60
CA THR A 530 38.10 -12.84 27.42
C THR A 530 36.78 -13.59 27.39
N TYR A 531 35.71 -12.88 27.07
CA TYR A 531 34.37 -13.43 26.97
C TYR A 531 33.79 -13.12 25.59
N LEU A 532 32.93 -14.02 25.10
CA LEU A 532 32.09 -13.76 23.91
C LEU A 532 30.70 -13.36 24.39
N LEU A 533 30.33 -12.11 24.15
CA LEU A 533 29.01 -11.58 24.42
C LEU A 533 28.04 -11.95 23.31
N GLU A 534 26.94 -12.60 23.63
CA GLU A 534 25.86 -13.00 22.70
C GLU A 534 24.74 -12.00 22.76
N THR A 535 24.55 -11.23 21.68
CA THR A 535 23.52 -10.21 21.55
C THR A 535 22.49 -10.64 20.51
N VAL A 536 21.22 -10.57 20.82
CA VAL A 536 20.11 -10.96 19.93
C VAL A 536 19.28 -9.73 19.56
N VAL A 537 19.04 -9.54 18.26
CA VAL A 537 18.09 -8.54 17.73
C VAL A 537 16.89 -9.28 17.15
N ARG A 538 15.71 -8.96 17.64
CA ARG A 538 14.45 -9.59 17.21
C ARG A 538 13.55 -8.60 16.51
N THR A 539 12.97 -8.98 15.33
CA THR A 539 11.88 -8.25 14.72
C THR A 539 10.55 -8.62 15.37
N LEU A 540 9.80 -7.62 15.80
CA LEU A 540 8.46 -7.77 16.35
C LEU A 540 7.45 -7.35 15.28
N LYS A 541 6.28 -7.08 15.48
CA LYS A 541 5.17 -6.55 14.66
C LYS A 541 5.56 -5.94 13.28
N MET A 542 6.31 -6.68 12.48
CA MET A 542 6.81 -6.28 11.16
C MET A 542 6.41 -7.30 10.11
N GLY A 543 5.98 -6.82 8.92
CA GLY A 543 5.58 -7.66 7.80
C GLY A 543 6.66 -7.86 6.73
N HIS A 544 7.77 -7.15 6.79
CA HIS A 544 8.90 -7.23 5.85
C HIS A 544 10.23 -7.04 6.58
N PRO A 545 11.40 -7.38 5.99
CA PRO A 545 12.70 -7.18 6.62
C PRO A 545 12.94 -5.73 7.04
N PHE A 546 13.69 -5.53 8.09
CA PHE A 546 14.17 -4.23 8.51
C PHE A 546 15.70 -4.13 8.21
N THR A 547 16.15 -3.10 7.52
CA THR A 547 15.37 -2.07 6.85
C THR A 547 15.02 -2.52 5.44
N GLN A 548 13.99 -1.90 4.86
CA GLN A 548 13.67 -2.05 3.44
C GLN A 548 13.73 -0.68 2.75
N GLY A 549 13.49 -0.67 1.44
CA GLY A 549 13.62 0.50 0.60
C GLY A 549 15.06 0.67 0.13
N THR A 550 15.64 1.80 0.41
CA THR A 550 17.01 2.15 0.02
C THR A 550 18.01 1.60 1.03
N VAL A 551 18.14 0.28 1.05
CA VAL A 551 18.93 -0.49 2.04
C VAL A 551 20.43 -0.19 2.00
N ASP A 552 20.92 0.29 0.88
CA ASP A 552 22.31 0.65 0.62
C ASP A 552 22.77 1.91 1.38
N SER A 553 21.85 2.81 1.73
CA SER A 553 22.17 4.09 2.37
C SER A 553 21.53 4.31 3.74
N ASN A 554 20.62 3.42 4.19
CA ASN A 554 20.09 3.46 5.55
C ASN A 554 21.15 2.97 6.53
N GLU A 555 21.40 3.70 7.61
CA GLU A 555 22.22 3.24 8.71
C GLU A 555 21.36 2.67 9.84
N VAL A 556 21.49 1.38 10.07
CA VAL A 556 20.97 0.70 11.25
C VAL A 556 22.12 -0.11 11.83
N TRP A 557 22.52 0.20 13.05
CA TRP A 557 23.69 -0.42 13.66
C TRP A 557 23.53 -0.67 15.16
N LEU A 558 24.32 -1.60 15.66
CA LEU A 558 24.46 -1.83 17.09
C LEU A 558 25.55 -0.90 17.64
N ASP A 559 25.14 -0.04 18.56
CA ASP A 559 25.99 0.82 19.37
C ASP A 559 26.21 0.16 20.72
N VAL A 560 27.43 -0.35 20.94
CA VAL A 560 27.81 -1.10 22.14
C VAL A 560 28.83 -0.30 22.92
N THR A 561 28.53 -0.06 24.21
CA THR A 561 29.43 0.59 25.15
C THR A 561 29.63 -0.29 26.38
N VAL A 562 30.86 -0.54 26.72
CA VAL A 562 31.24 -1.29 27.93
C VAL A 562 32.03 -0.38 28.86
N THR A 563 31.56 -0.27 30.12
CA THR A 563 32.13 0.61 31.14
C THR A 563 32.41 -0.13 32.44
N SER A 564 33.43 0.29 33.14
CA SER A 564 33.68 -0.10 34.52
C SER A 564 34.27 1.10 35.27
N GLY A 565 33.75 1.46 36.43
CA GLY A 565 34.18 2.60 37.20
C GLY A 565 34.22 3.93 36.44
N GLY A 566 33.27 4.13 35.49
CA GLY A 566 33.23 5.31 34.63
C GLY A 566 34.25 5.27 33.44
N ARG A 567 35.10 4.29 33.37
CA ARG A 567 36.06 4.07 32.25
C ARG A 567 35.41 3.25 31.14
N VAL A 568 35.50 3.71 29.89
CA VAL A 568 35.11 2.94 28.71
C VAL A 568 36.19 1.89 28.43
N ILE A 569 35.88 0.61 28.61
CA ILE A 569 36.76 -0.54 28.40
C ILE A 569 36.45 -1.30 27.11
N GLY A 570 35.33 -1.03 26.46
CA GLY A 570 34.96 -1.62 25.17
C GLY A 570 34.00 -0.73 24.38
N ARG A 571 34.17 -0.72 23.07
CA ARG A 571 33.34 0.14 22.19
C ARG A 571 33.16 -0.46 20.79
N SER A 572 31.92 -0.43 20.28
CA SER A 572 31.60 -0.69 18.89
C SER A 572 30.41 0.21 18.50
N GLY A 573 30.34 0.67 17.27
CA GLY A 573 29.23 1.52 16.81
C GLY A 573 29.35 3.00 17.24
N GLY A 574 30.52 3.44 17.69
CA GLY A 574 30.77 4.84 17.97
C GLY A 574 30.68 5.70 16.73
N ILE A 575 30.42 6.98 16.92
CA ILE A 575 30.33 8.00 15.86
C ILE A 575 31.57 8.90 15.98
N ASP A 576 32.25 9.16 14.87
CA ASP A 576 33.39 10.05 14.80
C ASP A 576 32.98 11.55 14.73
N ASP A 577 33.97 12.44 14.74
CA ASP A 577 33.77 13.90 14.66
C ASP A 577 33.14 14.33 13.33
N GLN A 578 33.23 13.50 12.29
CA GLN A 578 32.59 13.72 10.99
C GLN A 578 31.16 13.19 10.92
N ARG A 579 30.63 12.70 12.05
CA ARG A 579 29.30 12.08 12.17
C ARG A 579 29.17 10.78 11.35
N SER A 580 30.28 10.10 11.05
CA SER A 580 30.30 8.75 10.47
C SER A 580 30.26 7.69 11.56
N VAL A 581 29.48 6.65 11.32
CA VAL A 581 29.45 5.46 12.21
C VAL A 581 30.69 4.62 11.93
N ASP A 582 31.29 4.05 12.98
CA ASP A 582 32.44 3.14 12.86
C ASP A 582 32.15 2.01 11.85
N PRO A 583 32.90 1.91 10.74
CA PRO A 583 32.62 0.90 9.70
C PRO A 583 32.84 -0.54 10.15
N TRP A 584 33.56 -0.75 11.28
CA TRP A 584 33.80 -2.06 11.88
C TRP A 584 32.66 -2.54 12.80
N SER A 585 31.55 -1.80 12.86
CA SER A 585 30.39 -2.13 13.65
C SER A 585 29.50 -3.15 12.95
N HIS A 586 28.58 -3.75 13.70
CA HIS A 586 27.53 -4.56 13.10
C HIS A 586 26.41 -3.69 12.55
N PHE A 587 26.22 -3.74 11.24
CA PHE A 587 25.13 -3.07 10.55
C PHE A 587 24.01 -4.05 10.16
N ILE A 588 22.76 -3.64 10.36
CA ILE A 588 21.57 -4.34 9.83
C ILE A 588 21.21 -3.65 8.52
N ASN A 589 21.97 -3.91 7.48
CA ASN A 589 21.80 -3.33 6.14
C ASN A 589 22.23 -4.32 5.06
N VAL A 590 22.29 -3.85 3.82
CA VAL A 590 22.86 -4.56 2.67
C VAL A 590 24.04 -3.78 2.14
N PHE A 591 25.20 -4.41 2.00
CA PHE A 591 26.37 -3.80 1.35
C PHE A 591 26.36 -4.15 -0.12
N MET A 592 25.77 -3.26 -0.94
CA MET A 592 25.58 -3.48 -2.36
C MET A 592 26.82 -3.10 -3.16
N LEU A 593 27.12 -3.88 -4.20
CA LEU A 593 28.28 -3.71 -5.08
C LEU A 593 27.84 -3.47 -6.53
N ASP A 594 28.72 -2.77 -7.28
CA ASP A 594 28.76 -2.78 -8.73
C ASP A 594 29.56 -4.00 -9.26
N LYS A 595 29.67 -4.15 -10.59
CA LYS A 595 30.46 -5.21 -11.25
C LYS A 595 31.95 -5.16 -10.96
N ASP A 596 32.47 -3.98 -10.61
CA ASP A 596 33.87 -3.74 -10.29
C ASP A 596 34.20 -3.83 -8.82
N GLY A 597 33.21 -4.27 -8.00
CA GLY A 597 33.35 -4.42 -6.56
C GLY A 597 33.44 -3.08 -5.83
N ASN A 598 32.93 -1.98 -6.40
CA ASN A 598 32.75 -0.74 -5.68
C ASN A 598 31.40 -0.77 -4.94
N ARG A 599 31.36 -0.13 -3.77
CA ARG A 599 30.11 0.03 -3.03
C ARG A 599 29.14 0.93 -3.83
N ILE A 600 27.88 0.53 -3.88
CA ILE A 600 26.79 1.43 -4.26
C ILE A 600 26.58 2.40 -3.11
N ASP A 601 26.98 3.64 -3.29
CA ASP A 601 27.05 4.67 -2.25
C ASP A 601 26.23 5.93 -2.56
N ARG A 602 25.63 6.00 -3.74
CA ARG A 602 24.89 7.16 -4.25
C ARG A 602 23.55 6.80 -4.91
N ARG A 603 23.04 5.61 -4.62
CA ARG A 603 21.79 5.09 -5.19
C ARG A 603 21.76 5.15 -6.70
N ASN A 604 22.83 4.75 -7.32
CA ASN A 604 23.01 4.63 -8.76
C ASN A 604 22.44 3.26 -9.22
N PRO A 605 21.14 3.17 -9.54
CA PRO A 605 20.49 1.87 -9.80
C PRO A 605 21.06 1.19 -11.05
N GLN A 606 21.59 1.95 -12.01
CA GLN A 606 22.20 1.43 -13.22
C GLN A 606 23.46 0.61 -12.98
N ASP A 607 24.12 0.79 -11.83
CA ASP A 607 25.35 0.12 -11.48
C ASP A 607 25.16 -1.02 -10.46
N ILE A 608 23.98 -1.16 -9.87
CA ILE A 608 23.69 -2.20 -8.87
C ILE A 608 23.89 -3.58 -9.50
N PHE A 609 24.71 -4.42 -8.83
CA PHE A 609 25.05 -5.74 -9.34
C PHE A 609 24.82 -6.88 -8.35
N THR A 610 25.41 -6.83 -7.14
CA THR A 610 25.28 -7.93 -6.15
C THR A 610 25.52 -7.45 -4.73
N PRO A 611 24.86 -8.02 -3.71
CA PRO A 611 25.20 -7.73 -2.32
C PRO A 611 26.46 -8.51 -1.89
N LEU A 612 27.44 -7.84 -1.28
CA LEU A 612 28.56 -8.49 -0.60
C LEU A 612 28.08 -9.23 0.65
N TYR A 613 27.19 -8.60 1.42
CA TYR A 613 26.45 -9.21 2.54
C TYR A 613 25.06 -8.58 2.66
N ASN A 614 24.16 -9.34 3.29
CA ASN A 614 22.82 -8.90 3.66
C ASN A 614 22.53 -9.35 5.10
N ASN A 615 22.51 -8.40 6.03
CA ASN A 615 22.23 -8.62 7.45
C ASN A 615 20.81 -8.21 7.85
N GLN A 616 19.89 -8.02 6.90
CA GLN A 616 18.50 -7.74 7.21
C GLN A 616 17.86 -8.89 7.96
N ILE A 617 17.03 -8.57 8.94
CA ILE A 617 16.32 -9.57 9.75
C ILE A 617 14.91 -9.76 9.17
N PRO A 618 14.54 -10.98 8.75
CA PRO A 618 13.21 -11.28 8.23
C PRO A 618 12.08 -11.02 9.24
N PRO A 619 10.81 -10.88 8.78
CA PRO A 619 9.66 -10.75 9.66
C PRO A 619 9.55 -11.88 10.66
N GLY A 620 9.42 -11.55 11.94
CA GLY A 620 9.28 -12.52 13.00
C GLY A 620 10.50 -13.42 13.22
N ALA A 621 11.68 -13.00 12.76
CA ALA A 621 12.95 -13.69 12.96
C ALA A 621 13.90 -12.88 13.87
N ALA A 622 15.06 -13.43 14.14
CA ALA A 622 16.10 -12.80 14.93
C ALA A 622 17.46 -12.86 14.24
N GLY A 623 18.37 -11.98 14.64
CA GLY A 623 19.79 -12.02 14.30
C GLY A 623 20.63 -12.10 15.57
N THR A 624 21.60 -13.01 15.62
CA THR A 624 22.56 -13.12 16.72
C THR A 624 23.87 -12.45 16.33
N VAL A 625 24.44 -11.65 17.22
CA VAL A 625 25.69 -10.90 16.99
C VAL A 625 26.65 -11.19 18.12
N HIS A 626 27.89 -11.52 17.78
CA HIS A 626 28.95 -11.90 18.72
C HIS A 626 29.92 -10.74 18.91
N TYR A 627 30.17 -10.40 20.18
CA TYR A 627 31.18 -9.41 20.55
C TYR A 627 32.26 -10.05 21.45
N SER A 628 33.54 -9.93 21.10
CA SER A 628 34.64 -10.30 21.98
C SER A 628 34.89 -9.16 22.96
N LEU A 629 34.77 -9.48 24.26
CA LEU A 629 35.04 -8.59 25.39
C LEU A 629 36.24 -9.09 26.17
N GLU A 630 37.33 -8.39 26.10
CA GLU A 630 38.49 -8.58 26.95
C GLU A 630 38.29 -7.72 28.22
N VAL A 631 38.23 -8.35 29.39
CA VAL A 631 38.14 -7.63 30.67
C VAL A 631 39.54 -7.27 31.12
N PRO A 632 39.92 -5.97 31.18
CA PRO A 632 41.29 -5.62 31.61
C PRO A 632 41.63 -6.16 32.99
N ALA A 633 42.88 -6.56 33.16
CA ALA A 633 43.35 -7.18 34.41
C ALA A 633 43.30 -6.25 35.63
N ASP A 634 43.23 -4.96 35.42
CA ASP A 634 43.17 -3.91 36.43
C ASP A 634 41.76 -3.54 36.88
N ILE A 635 40.72 -4.19 36.37
CA ILE A 635 39.34 -3.95 36.73
C ILE A 635 38.98 -4.51 38.10
N THR A 636 38.44 -3.66 38.96
CA THR A 636 37.97 -4.02 40.32
C THR A 636 36.49 -3.68 40.55
N GLU A 637 35.87 -2.96 39.62
CA GLU A 637 34.46 -2.55 39.69
C GLU A 637 33.63 -3.33 38.70
N PRO A 638 32.30 -3.44 38.94
CA PRO A 638 31.37 -4.11 38.01
C PRO A 638 31.46 -3.57 36.56
N VAL A 639 31.24 -4.48 35.62
CA VAL A 639 31.30 -4.17 34.19
C VAL A 639 29.85 -3.99 33.64
N THR A 640 29.54 -2.79 33.21
CA THR A 640 28.24 -2.49 32.56
C THR A 640 28.37 -2.53 31.05
N VAL A 641 27.54 -3.34 30.41
CA VAL A 641 27.38 -3.46 28.96
C VAL A 641 26.06 -2.81 28.59
N GLU A 642 26.09 -1.78 27.75
CA GLU A 642 24.91 -1.16 27.13
C GLU A 642 24.94 -1.43 25.64
N VAL A 643 23.85 -1.93 25.09
CA VAL A 643 23.63 -2.17 23.65
C VAL A 643 22.43 -1.39 23.19
N LYS A 644 22.60 -0.53 22.19
CA LYS A 644 21.52 0.24 21.54
C LYS A 644 21.44 -0.16 20.08
N LEU A 645 20.24 -0.39 19.59
CA LEU A 645 19.98 -0.45 18.14
C LEU A 645 19.61 0.94 17.66
N GLN A 646 20.50 1.52 16.88
CA GLN A 646 20.38 2.88 16.36
C GLN A 646 19.92 2.89 14.90
N TYR A 647 19.17 3.91 14.52
CA TYR A 647 18.73 4.14 13.15
C TYR A 647 18.94 5.61 12.74
N ARG A 648 19.52 5.79 11.54
CA ARG A 648 19.59 7.07 10.83
C ARG A 648 19.26 6.83 9.35
N LYS A 649 18.48 7.74 8.74
CA LYS A 649 17.93 7.52 7.39
C LYS A 649 19.00 7.43 6.30
N PHE A 650 20.02 8.24 6.38
CA PHE A 650 21.10 8.28 5.38
C PHE A 650 22.46 8.28 6.06
N ASP A 651 23.38 7.50 5.51
CA ASP A 651 24.79 7.50 5.91
C ASP A 651 25.50 8.79 5.44
N LYS A 652 26.68 9.03 6.00
CA LYS A 652 27.49 10.21 5.69
C LYS A 652 27.87 10.24 4.22
N ILE A 653 28.23 9.12 3.61
CA ILE A 653 28.68 9.01 2.22
C ILE A 653 27.58 9.49 1.27
N PHE A 654 26.35 9.05 1.49
CA PHE A 654 25.23 9.48 0.65
C PHE A 654 24.82 10.94 0.89
N THR A 655 24.89 11.43 2.15
CA THR A 655 24.62 12.85 2.42
C THR A 655 25.68 13.75 1.80
N ASP A 656 26.95 13.38 1.81
CA ASP A 656 28.02 14.10 1.11
C ASP A 656 27.80 14.09 -0.41
N PHE A 657 27.36 12.96 -0.97
CA PHE A 657 27.07 12.88 -2.40
C PHE A 657 25.98 13.87 -2.81
N PHE A 658 24.79 13.80 -2.21
CA PHE A 658 23.70 14.64 -2.70
C PHE A 658 23.89 16.12 -2.40
N THR A 659 24.63 16.49 -1.33
CA THR A 659 24.96 17.88 -1.05
C THR A 659 26.04 18.41 -2.00
N SER A 660 27.04 17.58 -2.36
CA SER A 660 28.05 17.95 -3.34
C SER A 660 27.51 18.14 -4.77
N LYS A 661 26.33 17.56 -5.06
CA LYS A 661 25.68 17.68 -6.38
C LYS A 661 24.67 18.84 -6.45
N ALA A 662 24.48 19.57 -5.35
CA ALA A 662 23.62 20.76 -5.33
C ALA A 662 24.15 21.82 -6.35
N ARG A 663 23.25 22.37 -7.15
CA ARG A 663 23.53 23.35 -8.18
C ARG A 663 23.00 24.74 -7.77
N PRO A 664 23.57 25.84 -8.27
CA PRO A 664 22.95 27.15 -8.11
C PRO A 664 21.52 27.16 -8.64
N GLY A 665 20.57 27.60 -7.81
CA GLY A 665 19.15 27.60 -8.15
C GLY A 665 18.37 26.39 -7.61
N ASP A 666 19.02 25.35 -7.12
CA ASP A 666 18.34 24.22 -6.47
C ASP A 666 17.65 24.67 -5.18
N LEU A 667 16.63 23.92 -4.77
CA LEU A 667 16.00 24.12 -3.47
C LEU A 667 17.03 23.96 -2.33
N PRO A 668 16.99 24.81 -1.31
CA PRO A 668 17.98 24.79 -0.24
C PRO A 668 17.90 23.47 0.56
N ILE A 669 19.05 22.86 0.77
CA ILE A 669 19.18 21.66 1.59
C ILE A 669 19.45 22.10 3.05
N ARG A 670 18.62 21.63 3.98
CA ARG A 670 18.78 21.97 5.41
C ARG A 670 20.19 21.56 5.90
N GLY A 671 20.88 22.50 6.57
CA GLY A 671 22.22 22.29 7.12
C GLY A 671 23.36 22.36 6.09
N HIS A 672 23.07 22.44 4.78
CA HIS A 672 24.09 22.60 3.76
C HIS A 672 24.51 24.08 3.61
N LYS A 673 25.81 24.31 3.60
CA LYS A 673 26.41 25.59 3.29
C LYS A 673 27.40 25.42 2.12
N PRO A 674 27.24 26.15 1.03
CA PRO A 674 28.15 26.04 -0.12
C PRO A 674 29.61 26.22 0.28
N GLY A 675 30.48 25.29 -0.12
CA GLY A 675 31.93 25.31 0.16
C GLY A 675 32.36 24.79 1.53
N GLU A 676 31.40 24.43 2.42
CA GLU A 676 31.68 23.72 3.68
C GLU A 676 31.36 22.22 3.56
N PRO A 677 32.14 21.32 4.22
CA PRO A 677 31.75 19.90 4.34
C PRO A 677 30.40 19.79 5.02
N TYR A 678 29.52 18.92 4.49
CA TYR A 678 28.23 18.68 5.11
C TYR A 678 28.37 17.88 6.40
N VAL A 679 27.74 18.35 7.47
CA VAL A 679 27.64 17.61 8.73
C VAL A 679 26.36 16.80 8.72
N ASN A 680 26.44 15.47 8.88
CA ASN A 680 25.28 14.60 8.86
C ASN A 680 24.50 14.69 10.18
N ASP A 681 23.73 15.78 10.36
CA ASP A 681 22.89 16.06 11.53
C ASP A 681 21.49 15.43 11.44
N LEU A 682 21.29 14.47 10.53
CA LEU A 682 20.03 13.73 10.46
C LEU A 682 19.75 13.03 11.80
N PRO A 683 18.46 12.99 12.24
CA PRO A 683 18.08 12.38 13.51
C PRO A 683 18.55 10.94 13.63
N ILE A 684 19.13 10.61 14.79
CA ILE A 684 19.44 9.25 15.19
C ILE A 684 18.35 8.81 16.17
N THR A 685 17.63 7.76 15.82
CA THR A 685 16.53 7.20 16.62
C THR A 685 17.00 5.92 17.28
N THR A 686 16.98 5.85 18.62
CA THR A 686 17.19 4.59 19.34
C THR A 686 15.92 3.76 19.23
N LEU A 687 16.00 2.64 18.50
CA LEU A 687 14.88 1.74 18.26
C LEU A 687 14.56 0.86 19.47
N CYS A 688 15.59 0.38 20.10
CA CYS A 688 15.54 -0.39 21.36
C CYS A 688 16.94 -0.45 21.99
N SER A 689 16.99 -0.81 23.27
CA SER A 689 18.24 -0.95 24.02
C SER A 689 18.12 -2.03 25.09
N ASP A 690 19.25 -2.55 25.52
CA ASP A 690 19.38 -3.41 26.68
C ASP A 690 20.66 -3.08 27.45
N THR A 691 20.64 -3.29 28.78
CA THR A 691 21.75 -2.99 29.66
C THR A 691 21.90 -4.11 30.69
N VAL A 692 23.12 -4.57 30.86
CA VAL A 692 23.49 -5.57 31.87
C VAL A 692 24.77 -5.14 32.59
N THR A 693 24.73 -5.18 33.90
CA THR A 693 25.92 -5.01 34.76
C THR A 693 26.36 -6.35 35.31
N PHE A 694 27.59 -6.74 35.03
CA PHE A 694 28.21 -7.98 35.49
C PHE A 694 29.00 -7.73 36.78
N PRO A 695 28.86 -8.57 37.80
CA PRO A 695 29.80 -8.57 38.92
C PRO A 695 31.19 -8.97 38.42
N VAL A 696 32.22 -8.48 39.07
CA VAL A 696 33.63 -8.78 38.78
C VAL A 696 34.24 -9.49 39.98
N GLU A 697 35.06 -10.48 39.74
CA GLU A 697 35.79 -11.23 40.79
C GLU A 697 36.64 -10.27 41.62
N GLY A 698 36.48 -10.34 42.94
CA GLY A 698 37.18 -9.45 43.91
C GLY A 698 36.46 -8.11 44.17
N SER A 699 35.38 -7.79 43.47
CA SER A 699 34.55 -6.61 43.75
C SER A 699 33.60 -6.84 44.92
N THR A 700 33.50 -5.84 45.80
CA THR A 700 32.53 -5.86 46.91
C THR A 700 31.24 -5.15 46.60
N LEU A 701 31.10 -4.57 45.39
CA LEU A 701 29.92 -3.81 44.98
C LEU A 701 28.77 -4.73 44.57
N THR A 702 27.60 -4.49 45.12
CA THR A 702 26.37 -5.18 44.75
C THR A 702 25.87 -4.69 43.38
N VAL A 703 25.43 -5.61 42.55
CA VAL A 703 24.93 -5.34 41.18
C VAL A 703 23.42 -5.56 41.16
N GLU A 704 22.70 -4.56 40.68
CA GLU A 704 21.28 -4.68 40.34
C GLU A 704 21.09 -4.58 38.83
N ASN A 705 20.22 -5.40 38.27
CA ASN A 705 19.92 -5.40 36.85
C ASN A 705 18.43 -5.29 36.58
N PRO A 706 18.00 -4.62 35.48
CA PRO A 706 16.61 -4.60 35.05
C PRO A 706 16.11 -6.02 34.83
N GLN A 707 14.87 -6.28 35.23
CA GLN A 707 14.20 -7.54 34.89
C GLN A 707 13.88 -7.60 33.39
N VAL A 708 13.89 -8.81 32.84
CA VAL A 708 13.50 -9.06 31.45
C VAL A 708 11.99 -9.31 31.40
N GLU A 709 11.27 -8.52 30.61
CA GLU A 709 9.80 -8.58 30.54
C GLU A 709 9.27 -9.76 29.71
N PHE A 710 10.10 -10.44 28.94
CA PHE A 710 9.70 -11.53 28.06
C PHE A 710 10.25 -12.89 28.51
N PRO A 711 9.53 -13.99 28.26
CA PRO A 711 9.80 -15.28 28.88
C PRO A 711 11.10 -15.93 28.39
N VAL A 712 11.73 -16.75 29.25
CA VAL A 712 12.96 -17.47 28.96
C VAL A 712 12.91 -18.33 27.70
N TRP A 713 11.74 -19.00 27.44
CA TRP A 713 11.60 -19.80 26.25
C TRP A 713 11.74 -18.97 24.97
N GLN A 714 11.23 -17.74 24.97
CA GLN A 714 11.32 -16.84 23.82
C GLN A 714 12.75 -16.36 23.59
N ARG A 715 13.50 -16.14 24.66
CA ARG A 715 14.92 -15.75 24.57
C ARG A 715 15.76 -16.85 23.90
N TRP A 716 15.58 -18.11 24.31
CA TRP A 716 16.23 -19.26 23.68
C TRP A 716 15.82 -19.45 22.23
N ASN A 717 14.51 -19.28 21.92
CA ASN A 717 13.99 -19.39 20.58
C ASN A 717 14.59 -18.32 19.65
N ASP A 718 14.64 -17.08 20.10
CA ASP A 718 15.18 -15.96 19.32
C ASP A 718 16.69 -16.13 19.07
N TYR A 719 17.44 -16.55 20.10
CA TYR A 719 18.85 -16.86 19.97
C TYR A 719 19.09 -17.99 18.96
N GLY A 720 18.36 -19.10 19.09
CA GLY A 720 18.46 -20.23 18.17
C GLY A 720 18.11 -19.87 16.72
N ILE A 721 17.05 -19.04 16.50
CA ILE A 721 16.68 -18.54 15.17
C ILE A 721 17.81 -17.69 14.58
N GLY A 722 18.42 -16.80 15.39
CA GLY A 722 19.51 -15.95 14.94
C GLY A 722 20.73 -16.75 14.48
N LEU A 723 21.10 -17.80 15.23
CA LEU A 723 22.17 -18.73 14.87
C LEU A 723 21.83 -19.53 13.61
N PHE A 724 20.61 -20.07 13.51
CA PHE A 724 20.14 -20.83 12.36
C PHE A 724 20.23 -20.03 11.05
N LEU A 725 19.88 -18.74 11.09
CA LEU A 725 19.91 -17.87 9.91
C LEU A 725 21.33 -17.53 9.45
N LYS A 726 22.36 -17.68 10.30
CA LYS A 726 23.77 -17.57 9.89
C LYS A 726 24.25 -18.77 9.05
N GLY A 727 23.45 -19.81 8.98
CA GLY A 727 23.70 -20.98 8.14
C GLY A 727 24.80 -21.90 8.67
N LYS A 728 25.55 -22.56 7.76
CA LYS A 728 26.45 -23.69 8.10
C LYS A 728 27.44 -23.41 9.22
N ALA A 729 27.84 -22.16 9.42
CA ALA A 729 28.84 -21.81 10.44
C ALA A 729 28.34 -22.03 11.87
N GLU A 730 27.04 -21.97 12.13
CA GLU A 730 26.44 -21.97 13.47
C GLU A 730 25.26 -22.92 13.65
N LEU A 731 25.04 -23.88 12.72
CA LEU A 731 23.92 -24.83 12.82
C LEU A 731 24.02 -25.70 14.09
N ARG A 732 25.25 -26.08 14.50
CA ARG A 732 25.45 -26.86 15.75
C ARG A 732 25.00 -26.09 16.98
N GLN A 733 25.39 -24.83 17.11
CA GLN A 733 24.97 -23.94 18.20
C GLN A 733 23.46 -23.67 18.18
N ALA A 734 22.87 -23.54 16.97
CA ALA A 734 21.44 -23.46 16.83
C ALA A 734 20.72 -24.73 17.31
N ALA A 735 21.25 -25.92 16.97
CA ALA A 735 20.69 -27.18 17.44
C ALA A 735 20.79 -27.29 18.97
N GLU A 736 21.92 -26.90 19.56
CA GLU A 736 22.10 -26.86 21.02
C GLU A 736 21.05 -25.92 21.68
N ALA A 737 20.85 -24.72 21.15
CA ALA A 737 19.86 -23.76 21.66
C ALA A 737 18.45 -24.31 21.63
N PHE A 738 18.03 -24.89 20.48
CA PHE A 738 16.69 -25.47 20.34
C PHE A 738 16.52 -26.76 21.16
N THR A 739 17.60 -27.52 21.43
CA THR A 739 17.57 -28.67 22.34
C THR A 739 17.32 -28.22 23.78
N VAL A 740 17.96 -27.12 24.21
CA VAL A 740 17.68 -26.54 25.54
C VAL A 740 16.21 -26.10 25.61
N LEU A 741 15.71 -25.44 24.57
CA LEU A 741 14.31 -24.97 24.48
C LEU A 741 13.33 -26.16 24.53
N ASP A 742 13.57 -27.23 23.77
CA ASP A 742 12.74 -28.45 23.75
C ASP A 742 12.73 -29.16 25.14
N GLY A 743 13.82 -29.03 25.91
CA GLY A 743 13.95 -29.56 27.25
C GLY A 743 13.33 -28.75 28.39
N LEU A 744 12.86 -27.51 28.13
CA LEU A 744 12.20 -26.67 29.13
C LEU A 744 10.89 -27.31 29.60
N LYS A 745 10.71 -27.39 30.94
CA LYS A 745 9.50 -28.03 31.52
C LYS A 745 8.31 -27.09 31.59
N GLU A 746 8.55 -25.82 31.86
CA GLU A 746 7.50 -24.78 32.00
C GLU A 746 7.97 -23.42 31.43
N PRO A 747 7.21 -22.84 30.52
CA PRO A 747 6.12 -23.50 29.77
C PRO A 747 6.68 -24.47 28.72
N ARG A 748 6.01 -25.59 28.53
CA ARG A 748 6.33 -26.50 27.40
C ARG A 748 5.91 -25.86 26.09
N ARG A 749 6.83 -25.84 25.11
CA ARG A 749 6.62 -25.17 23.84
C ARG A 749 7.09 -26.03 22.66
N TYR A 750 6.28 -26.11 21.62
CA TYR A 750 6.61 -26.80 20.37
C TYR A 750 7.81 -26.20 19.63
N ASP A 751 8.12 -24.90 19.90
CA ASP A 751 9.10 -24.12 19.15
C ASP A 751 10.50 -24.79 19.16
N GLY A 752 10.89 -25.41 20.28
CA GLY A 752 12.16 -26.13 20.40
C GLY A 752 12.27 -27.30 19.44
N ALA A 753 11.33 -28.22 19.49
CA ALA A 753 11.31 -29.39 18.61
C ALA A 753 11.12 -29.02 17.14
N LEU A 754 10.22 -28.06 16.84
CA LEU A 754 9.94 -27.62 15.48
C LEU A 754 11.17 -26.95 14.83
N ASN A 755 11.85 -26.05 15.55
CA ASN A 755 13.01 -25.36 15.01
C ASN A 755 14.26 -26.26 14.99
N LEU A 756 14.39 -27.22 15.93
CA LEU A 756 15.40 -28.27 15.85
C LEU A 756 15.22 -29.11 14.58
N ALA A 757 13.97 -29.46 14.21
CA ALA A 757 13.71 -30.15 12.95
C ALA A 757 14.18 -29.37 11.73
N ARG A 758 14.02 -28.02 11.72
CA ARG A 758 14.55 -27.13 10.66
C ARG A 758 16.08 -27.19 10.58
N VAL A 759 16.78 -27.20 11.73
CA VAL A 759 18.25 -27.29 11.78
C VAL A 759 18.72 -28.65 11.25
N LEU A 760 18.14 -29.72 11.75
CA LEU A 760 18.50 -31.09 11.37
C LEU A 760 18.26 -31.36 9.88
N HIS A 761 17.14 -30.87 9.34
CA HIS A 761 16.89 -30.88 7.91
C HIS A 761 18.01 -30.17 7.12
N ARG A 762 18.42 -28.97 7.57
CA ARG A 762 19.49 -28.20 6.90
C ARG A 762 20.86 -28.82 6.99
N GLU A 763 21.09 -29.68 8.01
CA GLU A 763 22.29 -30.52 8.15
C GLU A 763 22.22 -31.81 7.31
N GLY A 764 21.07 -32.13 6.70
CA GLY A 764 20.82 -33.38 5.97
C GLY A 764 20.56 -34.59 6.90
N ARG A 765 20.30 -34.38 8.18
CA ARG A 765 19.96 -35.39 9.17
C ARG A 765 18.46 -35.67 9.18
N LEU A 766 17.97 -36.24 8.04
CA LEU A 766 16.54 -36.28 7.71
C LEU A 766 15.72 -37.16 8.68
N ASP A 767 16.27 -38.25 9.17
CA ASP A 767 15.53 -39.14 10.09
C ASP A 767 15.39 -38.48 11.48
N GLU A 768 16.41 -37.80 11.94
CA GLU A 768 16.35 -37.04 13.19
C GLU A 768 15.44 -35.81 13.06
N ALA A 769 15.45 -35.18 11.90
CA ALA A 769 14.51 -34.09 11.60
C ALA A 769 13.05 -34.57 11.63
N THR A 770 12.78 -35.77 11.06
CA THR A 770 11.46 -36.42 11.14
C THR A 770 11.07 -36.70 12.60
N ALA A 771 11.97 -37.21 13.41
CA ALA A 771 11.71 -37.49 14.83
C ALA A 771 11.43 -36.21 15.65
N ALA A 772 12.21 -35.14 15.39
CA ALA A 772 11.97 -33.85 16.04
C ALA A 772 10.61 -33.24 15.61
N LEU A 773 10.25 -33.38 14.34
CA LEU A 773 8.97 -32.88 13.83
C LEU A 773 7.78 -33.67 14.39
N ALA A 774 7.92 -34.99 14.59
CA ALA A 774 6.91 -35.80 15.26
C ALA A 774 6.70 -35.31 16.71
N ARG A 775 7.76 -35.05 17.47
CA ARG A 775 7.63 -34.46 18.81
C ARG A 775 6.94 -33.11 18.80
N ALA A 776 7.27 -32.25 17.82
CA ALA A 776 6.59 -30.96 17.69
C ALA A 776 5.07 -31.12 17.47
N SER A 777 4.64 -32.18 16.78
CA SER A 777 3.23 -32.46 16.50
C SER A 777 2.45 -32.96 17.73
N GLU A 778 3.13 -33.42 18.77
CA GLU A 778 2.50 -33.92 20.02
C GLU A 778 2.07 -32.79 20.96
N TYR A 779 2.55 -31.56 20.72
CA TYR A 779 2.18 -30.42 21.56
C TYR A 779 0.72 -30.01 21.29
N THR A 780 -0.04 -29.79 22.35
CA THR A 780 -1.47 -29.45 22.29
C THR A 780 -1.79 -28.08 22.88
N ASP A 781 -0.93 -27.56 23.75
CA ASP A 781 -1.12 -26.26 24.41
C ASP A 781 0.23 -25.52 24.57
N PRO A 782 0.51 -24.56 23.67
CA PRO A 782 -0.16 -24.34 22.38
C PRO A 782 0.21 -25.44 21.35
N PRO A 783 -0.67 -25.75 20.40
CA PRO A 783 -0.36 -26.67 19.31
C PRO A 783 0.65 -26.04 18.33
N ALA A 784 1.48 -26.89 17.74
CA ALA A 784 2.35 -26.44 16.64
C ALA A 784 1.52 -26.07 15.41
N PRO A 785 1.90 -25.03 14.63
CA PRO A 785 1.18 -24.63 13.41
C PRO A 785 1.13 -25.80 12.41
N GLU A 786 -0.08 -26.32 12.14
CA GLU A 786 -0.29 -27.50 11.26
C GLU A 786 0.29 -27.31 9.85
N TRP A 787 0.23 -26.08 9.33
CA TRP A 787 0.76 -25.73 8.00
C TRP A 787 2.29 -25.77 7.97
N THR A 788 2.96 -25.36 9.07
CA THR A 788 4.42 -25.41 9.15
C THR A 788 4.88 -26.85 9.31
N ILE A 789 4.19 -27.66 10.11
CA ILE A 789 4.43 -29.12 10.23
C ILE A 789 4.27 -29.78 8.85
N ALA A 790 3.16 -29.50 8.15
CA ALA A 790 2.90 -30.06 6.83
C ALA A 790 3.97 -29.64 5.79
N TRP A 791 4.33 -28.36 5.76
CA TRP A 791 5.38 -27.86 4.88
C TRP A 791 6.71 -28.59 5.13
N LEU A 792 7.18 -28.66 6.37
CA LEU A 792 8.47 -29.26 6.70
C LEU A 792 8.46 -30.79 6.48
N SER A 793 7.32 -31.45 6.75
CA SER A 793 7.12 -32.87 6.39
C SER A 793 7.21 -33.06 4.88
N GLY A 794 6.60 -32.17 4.07
CA GLY A 794 6.69 -32.20 2.63
C GLY A 794 8.12 -32.12 2.11
N VAL A 795 8.91 -31.17 2.65
CA VAL A 795 10.33 -30.99 2.31
C VAL A 795 11.16 -32.23 2.66
N ILE A 796 11.05 -32.72 3.90
CA ILE A 796 11.80 -33.89 4.40
C ILE A 796 11.43 -35.14 3.59
N ASN A 797 10.14 -35.38 3.37
CA ASN A 797 9.67 -36.55 2.58
C ASN A 797 10.19 -36.51 1.15
N ARG A 798 10.21 -35.32 0.52
CA ARG A 798 10.76 -35.16 -0.82
C ARG A 798 12.25 -35.55 -0.87
N GLU A 799 13.05 -35.04 0.06
CA GLU A 799 14.48 -35.34 0.13
C GLU A 799 14.77 -36.82 0.48
N GLN A 800 13.87 -37.45 1.20
CA GLN A 800 13.93 -38.92 1.47
C GLN A 800 13.38 -39.77 0.30
N GLY A 801 12.92 -39.15 -0.81
CA GLY A 801 12.36 -39.86 -1.98
C GLY A 801 10.91 -40.33 -1.80
N ARG A 802 10.25 -40.00 -0.69
CA ARG A 802 8.83 -40.30 -0.45
C ARG A 802 7.93 -39.26 -1.10
N LEU A 803 7.89 -39.27 -2.44
CA LEU A 803 7.30 -38.18 -3.22
C LEU A 803 5.76 -38.10 -3.12
N ASP A 804 5.07 -39.23 -2.87
CA ASP A 804 3.61 -39.24 -2.67
C ASP A 804 3.22 -38.53 -1.37
N GLU A 805 3.94 -38.81 -0.29
CA GLU A 805 3.75 -38.15 0.99
C GLU A 805 4.16 -36.68 0.94
N ALA A 806 5.21 -36.36 0.19
CA ALA A 806 5.65 -35.00 -0.02
C ALA A 806 4.55 -34.18 -0.72
N GLU A 807 4.00 -34.68 -1.84
CA GLU A 807 2.89 -34.01 -2.54
C GLU A 807 1.68 -33.84 -1.64
N LYS A 808 1.27 -34.90 -0.92
CA LYS A 808 0.14 -34.84 0.03
C LYS A 808 0.31 -33.73 1.07
N ASN A 809 1.49 -33.61 1.65
CA ASN A 809 1.79 -32.61 2.66
C ASN A 809 1.84 -31.17 2.08
N LEU A 810 2.43 -31.01 0.89
CA LEU A 810 2.49 -29.69 0.24
C LEU A 810 1.10 -29.22 -0.20
N ARG A 811 0.24 -30.14 -0.74
CA ARG A 811 -1.16 -29.81 -1.03
C ARG A 811 -1.94 -29.44 0.22
N LYS A 812 -1.71 -30.15 1.34
CA LYS A 812 -2.30 -29.81 2.63
C LYS A 812 -2.01 -28.36 3.03
N VAL A 813 -0.79 -27.88 2.81
CA VAL A 813 -0.44 -26.45 3.05
C VAL A 813 -1.28 -25.54 2.17
N LEU A 814 -1.34 -25.80 0.87
CA LEU A 814 -1.89 -24.90 -0.13
C LEU A 814 -3.42 -24.92 -0.23
N GLU A 815 -4.06 -26.06 0.06
CA GLU A 815 -5.47 -26.31 -0.27
C GLU A 815 -6.38 -26.40 0.97
N ASP A 816 -5.86 -26.78 2.15
CA ASP A 816 -6.67 -26.93 3.36
C ASP A 816 -7.22 -25.60 3.86
N LYS A 817 -8.50 -25.62 4.23
CA LYS A 817 -9.21 -24.49 4.83
C LYS A 817 -9.77 -24.90 6.18
N THR A 818 -8.90 -24.90 7.20
CA THR A 818 -9.30 -25.22 8.56
C THR A 818 -10.01 -24.03 9.22
N GLU A 819 -10.76 -24.30 10.29
CA GLU A 819 -11.43 -23.27 11.08
C GLU A 819 -10.43 -22.26 11.64
N GLU A 820 -9.27 -22.73 12.13
CA GLU A 820 -8.20 -21.88 12.65
C GLU A 820 -7.67 -20.93 11.56
N ARG A 821 -7.36 -21.43 10.35
CA ARG A 821 -6.89 -20.60 9.23
C ARG A 821 -7.93 -19.54 8.87
N THR A 822 -9.20 -19.95 8.75
CA THR A 822 -10.31 -19.04 8.40
C THR A 822 -10.49 -17.94 9.46
N LYS A 823 -10.48 -18.30 10.75
CA LYS A 823 -10.63 -17.36 11.87
C LYS A 823 -9.49 -16.36 11.94
N ARG A 824 -8.27 -16.80 11.64
CA ARG A 824 -7.06 -15.96 11.63
C ARG A 824 -6.83 -15.23 10.29
N GLY A 825 -7.59 -15.54 9.26
CA GLY A 825 -7.45 -14.97 7.92
C GLY A 825 -6.23 -15.51 7.17
N PHE A 826 -5.81 -16.76 7.41
CA PHE A 826 -4.69 -17.36 6.71
C PHE A 826 -5.13 -18.09 5.44
N ASP A 827 -4.42 -17.80 4.34
CA ASP A 827 -4.58 -18.46 3.04
C ASP A 827 -3.19 -18.67 2.40
N PHE A 828 -2.65 -19.86 2.52
CA PHE A 828 -1.33 -20.19 2.01
C PHE A 828 -1.31 -20.57 0.51
N SER A 829 -2.44 -20.49 -0.18
CA SER A 829 -2.53 -20.75 -1.63
C SER A 829 -1.71 -19.76 -2.48
N LEU A 830 -1.21 -18.69 -1.87
CA LEU A 830 -0.33 -17.69 -2.48
C LEU A 830 1.16 -17.81 -2.07
N ASP A 831 1.52 -18.82 -1.26
CA ASP A 831 2.94 -19.10 -0.95
C ASP A 831 3.61 -19.71 -2.18
N TYR A 832 4.13 -18.87 -3.07
CA TYR A 832 4.69 -19.30 -4.34
C TYR A 832 5.95 -20.18 -4.17
N GLU A 833 6.66 -20.12 -3.06
CA GLU A 833 7.78 -21.01 -2.81
C GLU A 833 7.30 -22.45 -2.45
N VAL A 834 6.17 -22.58 -1.74
CA VAL A 834 5.54 -23.89 -1.52
C VAL A 834 4.93 -24.42 -2.83
N ILE A 835 4.34 -23.56 -3.65
CA ILE A 835 3.80 -23.93 -4.97
C ILE A 835 4.95 -24.43 -5.88
N GLU A 836 6.09 -23.73 -5.88
CA GLU A 836 7.28 -24.14 -6.65
C GLU A 836 7.76 -25.53 -6.20
N LEU A 837 7.84 -25.75 -4.89
CA LEU A 837 8.24 -27.05 -4.32
C LEU A 837 7.27 -28.16 -4.70
N LEU A 838 5.97 -27.88 -4.78
CA LEU A 838 4.97 -28.83 -5.31
C LEU A 838 5.24 -29.13 -6.77
N GLY A 839 5.51 -28.11 -7.60
CA GLY A 839 5.88 -28.30 -9.01
C GLY A 839 7.11 -29.19 -9.20
N GLN A 840 8.16 -28.97 -8.38
CA GLN A 840 9.36 -29.80 -8.36
C GLN A 840 9.04 -31.26 -7.97
N THR A 841 8.22 -31.45 -6.93
CA THR A 841 7.82 -32.79 -6.44
C THR A 841 7.03 -33.55 -7.52
N LEU A 842 6.08 -32.90 -8.18
CA LEU A 842 5.29 -33.50 -9.28
C LEU A 842 6.18 -33.91 -10.48
N PHE A 843 7.14 -33.06 -10.81
CA PHE A 843 8.12 -33.37 -11.86
C PHE A 843 9.01 -34.56 -11.50
N GLU A 844 9.50 -34.65 -10.27
CA GLU A 844 10.28 -35.78 -9.78
C GLU A 844 9.46 -37.09 -9.76
N ARG A 845 8.18 -37.01 -9.35
CA ARG A 845 7.25 -38.15 -9.44
C ARG A 845 7.06 -38.63 -10.89
N ALA A 846 6.87 -37.69 -11.83
CA ALA A 846 6.74 -38.00 -13.23
C ALA A 846 7.96 -38.75 -13.78
N LYS A 847 9.18 -38.43 -13.31
CA LYS A 847 10.43 -39.13 -13.66
C LYS A 847 10.50 -40.54 -13.11
N GLN A 848 9.85 -40.84 -11.98
CA GLN A 848 9.77 -42.19 -11.41
C GLN A 848 8.83 -43.09 -12.22
N VAL A 849 7.85 -42.54 -12.96
CA VAL A 849 6.92 -43.29 -13.81
C VAL A 849 7.60 -43.65 -15.13
N ARG A 850 8.23 -44.82 -15.17
CA ARG A 850 9.02 -45.26 -16.33
C ARG A 850 8.29 -46.26 -17.24
N SER A 851 7.21 -46.88 -16.77
CA SER A 851 6.46 -47.86 -17.54
C SER A 851 5.74 -47.18 -18.74
N PRO A 852 5.86 -47.74 -19.96
CA PRO A 852 5.08 -47.24 -21.10
C PRO A 852 3.56 -47.35 -20.88
N ALA A 853 3.09 -48.30 -20.07
CA ALA A 853 1.67 -48.48 -19.72
C ALA A 853 1.14 -47.29 -18.91
N ASP A 854 2.01 -46.62 -18.14
CA ASP A 854 1.65 -45.53 -17.24
C ASP A 854 1.96 -44.12 -17.83
N ARG A 855 2.15 -44.08 -19.17
CA ARG A 855 2.46 -42.82 -19.89
C ARG A 855 1.44 -41.71 -19.63
N GLU A 856 0.16 -42.07 -19.48
CA GLU A 856 -0.90 -41.10 -19.22
C GLU A 856 -0.76 -40.50 -17.83
N LEU A 857 -0.47 -41.32 -16.82
CA LEU A 857 -0.16 -40.83 -15.45
C LEU A 857 1.06 -39.91 -15.46
N ARG A 858 2.15 -40.31 -16.14
CA ARG A 858 3.33 -39.47 -16.30
C ARG A 858 3.00 -38.12 -16.91
N ASN A 859 2.25 -38.11 -18.00
CA ASN A 859 1.85 -36.85 -18.67
C ASN A 859 0.91 -36.01 -17.81
N SER A 860 0.04 -36.65 -17.03
CA SER A 860 -0.82 -35.92 -16.06
C SER A 860 0.00 -35.22 -14.98
N LEU A 861 1.00 -35.87 -14.41
CA LEU A 861 1.91 -35.29 -13.42
C LEU A 861 2.72 -34.14 -14.03
N LEU A 862 3.22 -34.28 -15.25
CA LEU A 862 3.93 -33.23 -15.97
C LEU A 862 3.05 -31.99 -16.19
N ARG A 863 1.78 -32.14 -16.58
CA ARG A 863 0.85 -31.01 -16.73
C ARG A 863 0.56 -30.34 -15.40
N GLN A 864 0.35 -31.10 -14.33
CA GLN A 864 0.17 -30.53 -12.99
C GLN A 864 1.41 -29.75 -12.53
N ALA A 865 2.62 -30.21 -12.90
CA ALA A 865 3.84 -29.46 -12.63
C ALA A 865 3.89 -28.14 -13.41
N VAL A 866 3.45 -28.15 -14.70
CA VAL A 866 3.29 -26.92 -15.49
C VAL A 866 2.34 -25.95 -14.78
N ASP A 867 1.14 -26.43 -14.42
CA ASP A 867 0.13 -25.59 -13.75
C ASP A 867 0.67 -24.97 -12.46
N ALA A 868 1.44 -25.73 -11.67
CA ALA A 868 2.07 -25.22 -10.46
C ALA A 868 3.10 -24.12 -10.77
N TYR A 869 4.02 -24.34 -11.71
CA TYR A 869 5.01 -23.33 -12.07
C TYR A 869 4.40 -22.10 -12.74
N GLU A 870 3.39 -22.26 -13.60
CA GLU A 870 2.68 -21.13 -14.20
C GLU A 870 1.99 -20.29 -13.11
N LYS A 871 1.42 -20.93 -12.08
CA LYS A 871 0.87 -20.24 -10.93
C LYS A 871 1.94 -19.46 -10.15
N VAL A 872 3.15 -20.02 -10.01
CA VAL A 872 4.29 -19.25 -9.44
C VAL A 872 4.57 -18.02 -10.28
N LEU A 873 4.60 -18.14 -11.61
CA LEU A 873 4.91 -17.00 -12.50
C LEU A 873 3.83 -15.92 -12.53
N VAL A 874 2.58 -16.23 -12.16
CA VAL A 874 1.55 -15.22 -11.91
C VAL A 874 1.88 -14.37 -10.70
N LEU A 875 2.46 -14.96 -9.64
CA LEU A 875 2.82 -14.28 -8.40
C LEU A 875 4.21 -13.64 -8.45
N ASP A 876 5.15 -14.32 -9.09
CA ASP A 876 6.54 -13.89 -9.28
C ASP A 876 7.02 -14.22 -10.69
N SER A 877 6.74 -13.33 -11.65
CA SER A 877 7.03 -13.54 -13.08
C SER A 877 8.52 -13.69 -13.43
N GLU A 878 9.42 -13.45 -12.48
CA GLU A 878 10.88 -13.52 -12.62
C GLU A 878 11.47 -14.67 -11.82
N ASN A 879 10.64 -15.59 -11.36
CA ASN A 879 11.08 -16.71 -10.55
C ASN A 879 11.98 -17.65 -11.35
N VAL A 880 13.25 -17.72 -10.94
CA VAL A 880 14.30 -18.48 -11.63
C VAL A 880 14.02 -19.99 -11.58
N GLY A 881 13.53 -20.48 -10.42
CA GLY A 881 13.22 -21.90 -10.22
C GLY A 881 12.04 -22.36 -11.11
N ALA A 882 11.00 -21.55 -11.19
CA ALA A 882 9.83 -21.85 -12.02
C ALA A 882 10.18 -21.87 -13.51
N HIS A 883 10.99 -20.92 -14.01
CA HIS A 883 11.44 -20.94 -15.39
C HIS A 883 12.33 -22.14 -15.70
N TYR A 884 13.21 -22.52 -14.77
CA TYR A 884 14.02 -23.73 -14.92
C TYR A 884 13.15 -25.00 -14.92
N GLY A 885 12.22 -25.09 -13.97
CA GLY A 885 11.27 -26.20 -13.91
C GLY A 885 10.45 -26.35 -15.19
N LEU A 886 9.87 -25.26 -15.71
CA LEU A 886 9.10 -25.24 -16.95
C LEU A 886 9.95 -25.63 -18.17
N GLN A 887 11.20 -25.17 -18.25
CA GLN A 887 12.13 -25.62 -19.29
C GLN A 887 12.24 -27.14 -19.31
N LEU A 888 12.47 -27.76 -18.15
CA LEU A 888 12.65 -29.21 -18.05
C LEU A 888 11.35 -29.99 -18.34
N VAL A 889 10.23 -29.52 -17.79
CA VAL A 889 8.93 -30.17 -17.98
C VAL A 889 8.47 -30.11 -19.42
N TYR A 890 8.62 -28.96 -20.12
CA TYR A 890 8.28 -28.83 -21.53
C TYR A 890 9.21 -29.65 -22.44
N GLN A 891 10.49 -29.84 -22.09
CA GLN A 891 11.37 -30.79 -22.79
C GLN A 891 10.82 -32.20 -22.68
N ASP A 892 10.39 -32.65 -21.50
CA ASP A 892 9.81 -33.96 -21.24
C ASP A 892 8.45 -34.19 -21.93
N LEU A 893 7.68 -33.13 -22.13
CA LEU A 893 6.41 -33.13 -22.87
C LEU A 893 6.62 -33.03 -24.38
N GLY A 894 7.83 -32.69 -24.85
CA GLY A 894 8.17 -32.56 -26.29
C GLY A 894 7.84 -31.18 -26.89
N ASP A 895 7.45 -30.18 -26.04
CA ASP A 895 7.24 -28.80 -26.49
C ASP A 895 8.57 -28.02 -26.45
N THR A 896 9.35 -28.21 -27.51
CA THR A 896 10.69 -27.63 -27.63
C THR A 896 10.65 -26.09 -27.72
N ALA A 897 9.57 -25.51 -28.25
CA ALA A 897 9.43 -24.07 -28.38
C ALA A 897 9.28 -23.39 -27.01
N LYS A 898 8.35 -23.86 -26.19
CA LYS A 898 8.17 -23.37 -24.81
C LYS A 898 9.38 -23.65 -23.92
N ALA A 899 10.00 -24.83 -24.09
CA ALA A 899 11.24 -25.16 -23.39
C ALA A 899 12.35 -24.15 -23.69
N ALA A 900 12.54 -23.77 -24.95
CA ALA A 900 13.54 -22.77 -25.36
C ALA A 900 13.20 -21.35 -24.85
N GLU A 901 11.94 -20.98 -24.81
CA GLU A 901 11.47 -19.71 -24.23
C GLU A 901 11.84 -19.63 -22.75
N HIS A 902 11.46 -20.65 -21.96
CA HIS A 902 11.77 -20.67 -20.53
C HIS A 902 13.27 -20.79 -20.23
N ALA A 903 14.05 -21.48 -21.08
CA ALA A 903 15.50 -21.50 -20.98
C ALA A 903 16.11 -20.09 -21.14
N LYS A 904 15.59 -19.30 -22.08
CA LYS A 904 16.01 -17.91 -22.29
C LYS A 904 15.66 -17.03 -21.08
N LEU A 905 14.44 -17.16 -20.52
CA LEU A 905 14.01 -16.42 -19.35
C LEU A 905 14.82 -16.82 -18.11
N HIS A 906 15.05 -18.11 -17.88
CA HIS A 906 15.94 -18.58 -16.83
C HIS A 906 17.34 -17.95 -16.93
N ALA A 907 17.95 -17.95 -18.12
CA ALA A 907 19.27 -17.34 -18.34
C ALA A 907 19.27 -15.81 -18.09
N ARG A 908 18.13 -15.15 -18.41
CA ARG A 908 17.95 -13.71 -18.17
C ARG A 908 17.91 -13.37 -16.67
N TYR A 909 17.18 -14.18 -15.90
CA TYR A 909 16.95 -13.92 -14.47
C TYR A 909 17.95 -14.60 -13.54
N LYS A 910 18.72 -15.58 -14.03
CA LYS A 910 19.74 -16.26 -13.22
C LYS A 910 20.96 -15.36 -12.99
N GLN A 911 21.41 -15.30 -11.74
CA GLN A 911 22.64 -14.61 -11.35
C GLN A 911 23.87 -15.19 -12.08
N ASP A 912 24.83 -14.34 -12.39
CA ASP A 912 26.14 -14.73 -12.91
C ASP A 912 27.12 -14.95 -11.76
N ASP A 913 27.25 -16.20 -11.33
CA ASP A 913 28.04 -16.58 -10.17
C ASP A 913 29.53 -16.20 -10.36
N ASN A 914 30.12 -16.38 -11.55
CA ASN A 914 31.52 -16.06 -11.81
C ASN A 914 31.76 -14.53 -11.70
N ALA A 915 30.89 -13.73 -12.32
CA ALA A 915 31.01 -12.27 -12.23
C ALA A 915 30.81 -11.77 -10.81
N ARG A 916 29.90 -12.38 -10.04
CA ARG A 916 29.71 -12.11 -8.62
C ARG A 916 30.98 -12.38 -7.81
N ASP A 917 31.59 -13.53 -7.98
CA ASP A 917 32.76 -13.93 -7.21
C ASP A 917 33.95 -13.00 -7.51
N VAL A 918 34.10 -12.54 -8.76
CA VAL A 918 35.09 -11.52 -9.13
C VAL A 918 34.81 -10.19 -8.43
N ALA A 919 33.54 -9.75 -8.39
CA ALA A 919 33.17 -8.52 -7.69
C ALA A 919 33.44 -8.62 -6.18
N PHE A 920 33.17 -9.79 -5.55
CA PHE A 920 33.47 -10.05 -4.15
C PHE A 920 34.97 -9.96 -3.84
N GLU A 921 35.79 -10.57 -4.67
CA GLU A 921 37.25 -10.52 -4.48
C GLU A 921 37.77 -9.08 -4.52
N LYS A 922 37.32 -8.30 -5.49
CA LYS A 922 37.69 -6.89 -5.62
C LYS A 922 37.20 -6.08 -4.40
N ALA A 923 35.95 -6.28 -3.97
CA ALA A 923 35.34 -5.57 -2.86
C ALA A 923 36.06 -5.86 -1.53
N ARG A 924 36.39 -7.12 -1.26
CA ARG A 924 37.10 -7.53 -0.03
C ARG A 924 38.45 -6.85 0.10
N ARG A 925 39.13 -6.59 -1.00
CA ARG A 925 40.40 -5.84 -1.00
C ARG A 925 40.20 -4.34 -0.75
N LYS A 926 39.11 -3.76 -1.24
CA LYS A 926 38.79 -2.34 -1.12
C LYS A 926 38.19 -1.96 0.25
N TYR A 927 37.39 -2.85 0.84
CA TYR A 927 36.59 -2.59 2.03
C TYR A 927 36.83 -3.63 3.13
N PRO A 928 37.95 -3.55 3.88
CA PRO A 928 38.31 -4.57 4.90
C PRO A 928 37.23 -4.79 5.97
N ALA A 929 36.56 -3.73 6.43
CA ALA A 929 35.49 -3.83 7.42
C ALA A 929 34.26 -4.58 6.87
N ALA A 930 33.84 -4.27 5.64
CA ALA A 930 32.77 -4.99 4.98
C ALA A 930 33.17 -6.42 4.60
N ALA A 931 34.43 -6.67 4.25
CA ALA A 931 34.98 -8.01 4.05
C ALA A 931 34.83 -8.86 5.32
N ARG A 932 35.19 -8.30 6.47
CA ARG A 932 35.01 -8.96 7.78
C ARG A 932 33.52 -9.25 8.05
N ALA A 933 32.64 -8.27 7.82
CA ALA A 933 31.20 -8.44 8.01
C ALA A 933 30.55 -9.47 7.06
N SER A 934 31.23 -9.82 5.94
CA SER A 934 30.80 -10.82 4.96
C SER A 934 31.26 -12.25 5.26
N GLU A 935 32.04 -12.45 6.35
CA GLU A 935 32.50 -13.78 6.74
C GLU A 935 31.32 -14.61 7.28
N PRO A 936 31.33 -15.94 7.12
CA PRO A 936 30.28 -16.81 7.65
C PRO A 936 30.14 -16.74 9.18
N LEU A 937 31.23 -16.49 9.88
CA LEU A 937 31.28 -16.26 11.32
C LEU A 937 31.99 -14.93 11.58
N VAL A 938 31.30 -14.01 12.22
CA VAL A 938 31.83 -12.67 12.55
C VAL A 938 31.80 -12.47 14.04
N ILE A 939 32.96 -12.21 14.64
CA ILE A 939 33.12 -11.78 16.04
C ILE A 939 33.65 -10.34 16.00
N TYR A 940 32.94 -9.41 16.58
CA TYR A 940 33.30 -8.00 16.64
C TYR A 940 34.09 -7.70 17.92
N PRO A 941 35.37 -7.27 17.81
CA PRO A 941 36.16 -6.95 18.99
C PRO A 941 35.70 -5.63 19.62
N LEU A 942 35.40 -5.64 20.92
CA LEU A 942 35.04 -4.43 21.67
C LEU A 942 36.26 -3.60 22.09
N ASN A 943 37.44 -4.21 22.13
CA ASN A 943 38.70 -3.56 22.54
C ASN A 943 39.53 -3.07 21.33
N ARG A 944 38.90 -2.86 20.17
CA ARG A 944 39.61 -2.48 18.95
C ARG A 944 40.29 -1.08 19.09
N PRO A 945 41.64 -0.97 18.92
CA PRO A 945 42.32 0.32 18.93
C PRO A 945 41.77 1.28 17.85
N GLY A 946 41.56 2.52 18.25
CA GLY A 946 41.05 3.55 17.33
C GLY A 946 39.56 3.50 17.06
N ALA A 947 38.78 2.70 17.79
CA ALA A 947 37.30 2.76 17.72
C ALA A 947 36.81 4.14 18.23
N PRO A 948 35.89 4.82 17.52
CA PRO A 948 35.36 6.11 17.96
C PRO A 948 34.72 5.99 19.35
N GLY A 949 35.06 6.89 20.27
CA GLY A 949 34.57 6.90 21.65
C GLY A 949 35.29 5.96 22.61
N GLN A 950 36.30 5.20 22.17
CA GLN A 950 37.19 4.45 23.07
C GLN A 950 38.27 5.35 23.67
N GLN A 951 38.41 5.31 24.99
CA GLN A 951 39.48 6.06 25.65
C GLN A 951 40.83 5.40 25.30
N VAL A 952 41.75 6.18 24.75
CA VAL A 952 43.11 5.73 24.49
C VAL A 952 43.81 5.52 25.87
N VAL A 953 43.92 4.27 26.27
CA VAL A 953 44.81 3.95 27.38
C VAL A 953 46.26 4.20 26.87
N LYS A 954 46.88 5.28 27.33
CA LYS A 954 48.32 5.46 27.12
C LYS A 954 49.01 4.32 27.87
N GLN A 955 49.59 3.38 27.12
CA GLN A 955 50.50 2.33 27.64
C GLN A 955 51.70 2.97 28.33
#